data_e22a1deb836176868e788477e812166f
#
_entry.id   e22a1deb836176868e788477e812166f
#
_cell.length_a   1.000
_cell.length_b   1.000
_cell.length_c   1.000
_cell.angle_alpha   90.00
_cell.angle_beta   90.00
_cell.angle_gamma   90.00
#
_symmetry.space_group_name_H-M   'P 1'
#
loop_
_entity.id
_entity.type
_entity.pdbx_description
1 polymer ?
#
loop_
_entity_poly.entity_id
_entity_poly.type
_entity_poly.pdbx_seq_one_letter_code
_entity_poly.pdbx_strand_id
1 'polypeptide(L)'
;MPSVIHDWFARRHGEPTPIQAAAWPVIGEGRHVLIVSPTGTGKTLAAFLGVLDALAQDHAEGRLTESLQCLYISPLRALGYDLAKNLQAPLQEIYGEAGPIQIGLRSGDTPPTERQRQFDHPPHLLLTTPESLGLMLSQEKWLPRLATVRWVIVDELHALAENKRGTHLTPSLERLEEVVASGAESAPSPAGSPPRLQRIGLSATVHPREDAAAFLGGVGRDVAVIEAPSAKRMDLRVYCPLQRDPYPKAGFSGQRLIRELAKLVSANRTTLVFTNTRSGAESATYWLKEQLPALADRIECHHASLDRELRLDVEDRLKRGELRAVVCSTSLELGIDIGSIDLVVLLATPKGVARALQRVGRAGHSLREVSRGLLMATNVGDLVECCATALLARAGHLDRIRIPEAPLDVLAQHLMSLACTGTPCRDEAYRQVCRAHPYRNLPRADFDAVVEFLAGGGESLRRQYTDLFGKIHLEGDTFEVRSGPVRRDFLQNIGTISGEGMVQVILRNTRIGSIEEGFFRRLKVGDVFALAGRALRVERTGAMECFVARADGATPTVPRWGANKFPLANRVAREIRSFRAELRERFEAGDAAGPLQDWIARRLDCGATNAAVIHRVHAAQHGMSEIPTGDFLLVESFVEIAAPEETNPPKPQPLRRRGMPASATEPGQLAMAGVWLDPKARSKASSAAPPASKAASKTAPAAPTLRAGTTPGATIRRHYFFHALIGRAANDALGRVIGLRLARLRGGNAVATADDYGFVLTVAADQALHTADLPGLLSEGGFQDDLMASLRQSDLLKYHFRNAAQTGLMVYRNHFGSEKSVRKLQWSAEVIFNVLEQHEPQHILLREARRDALHTFLDGERAEAFLHDLHEHQRPVRLREVPLVSPLAFGMYATKIREALMVEDPQETLERLYHHWWAKLEGTQAAP
;
A
#
# COMPACT_ATOMS: atom_id res chain seq x y z
N MET A 1 43.49 -15.77 14.65
CA MET A 1 43.46 -16.97 13.75
C MET A 1 42.33 -16.77 12.78
N PRO A 2 42.40 -17.17 11.51
CA PRO A 2 41.23 -17.18 10.67
C PRO A 2 40.19 -18.07 11.34
N SER A 3 38.94 -17.56 11.42
CA SER A 3 37.85 -18.31 12.02
C SER A 3 37.36 -19.41 11.07
N VAL A 4 36.78 -20.47 11.61
CA VAL A 4 36.19 -21.57 10.84
C VAL A 4 35.14 -21.07 9.85
N ILE A 5 34.44 -19.99 10.21
CA ILE A 5 33.44 -19.32 9.35
C ILE A 5 34.10 -18.63 8.16
N HIS A 6 35.20 -17.88 8.40
CA HIS A 6 35.96 -17.23 7.33
C HIS A 6 36.59 -18.24 6.37
N ASP A 7 37.15 -19.34 6.89
CA ASP A 7 37.72 -20.40 6.08
C ASP A 7 36.68 -21.12 5.23
N TRP A 8 35.49 -21.36 5.80
CA TRP A 8 34.34 -21.86 5.04
C TRP A 8 33.94 -20.89 3.92
N PHE A 9 33.80 -19.60 4.25
CA PHE A 9 33.41 -18.59 3.28
C PHE A 9 34.41 -18.50 2.12
N ALA A 10 35.72 -18.46 2.42
CA ALA A 10 36.77 -18.38 1.41
C ALA A 10 36.76 -19.61 0.47
N ARG A 11 36.54 -20.83 1.00
CA ARG A 11 36.40 -22.05 0.20
C ARG A 11 35.15 -22.07 -0.69
N ARG A 12 34.03 -21.53 -0.20
CA ARG A 12 32.72 -21.63 -0.87
C ARG A 12 32.45 -20.49 -1.84
N HIS A 13 32.84 -19.28 -1.47
CA HIS A 13 32.51 -18.05 -2.17
C HIS A 13 33.74 -17.31 -2.74
N GLY A 14 34.91 -17.64 -2.32
CA GLY A 14 36.16 -17.00 -2.71
C GLY A 14 36.36 -15.64 -2.00
N GLU A 15 36.59 -14.57 -2.76
CA GLU A 15 36.81 -13.24 -2.20
C GLU A 15 35.47 -12.59 -1.77
N PRO A 16 35.48 -11.81 -0.68
CA PRO A 16 34.32 -11.08 -0.22
C PRO A 16 33.90 -10.00 -1.24
N THR A 17 32.61 -9.79 -1.36
CA THR A 17 32.08 -8.69 -2.15
C THR A 17 32.46 -7.34 -1.51
N PRO A 18 32.53 -6.23 -2.26
CA PRO A 18 32.88 -4.91 -1.71
C PRO A 18 32.05 -4.52 -0.48
N ILE A 19 30.74 -4.86 -0.48
CA ILE A 19 29.85 -4.56 0.65
C ILE A 19 30.17 -5.40 1.88
N GLN A 20 30.56 -6.67 1.71
CA GLN A 20 30.97 -7.56 2.79
C GLN A 20 32.29 -7.09 3.41
N ALA A 21 33.28 -6.80 2.57
CA ALA A 21 34.59 -6.32 3.02
C ALA A 21 34.50 -4.99 3.81
N ALA A 22 33.58 -4.11 3.42
CA ALA A 22 33.35 -2.84 4.12
C ALA A 22 32.54 -3.02 5.42
N ALA A 23 31.59 -3.97 5.48
CA ALA A 23 30.69 -4.14 6.61
C ALA A 23 31.31 -4.90 7.78
N TRP A 24 32.12 -5.94 7.53
CA TRP A 24 32.64 -6.81 8.58
C TRP A 24 33.50 -6.11 9.64
N PRO A 25 34.43 -5.19 9.31
CA PRO A 25 35.17 -4.44 10.32
C PRO A 25 34.25 -3.65 11.26
N VAL A 26 33.27 -2.92 10.69
CA VAL A 26 32.33 -2.09 11.45
C VAL A 26 31.44 -2.92 12.38
N ILE A 27 30.98 -4.09 11.90
CA ILE A 27 30.23 -5.05 12.74
C ILE A 27 31.11 -5.59 13.85
N GLY A 28 32.36 -5.94 13.54
CA GLY A 28 33.33 -6.46 14.52
C GLY A 28 33.72 -5.42 15.60
N GLU A 29 33.71 -4.13 15.28
CA GLU A 29 33.89 -3.01 16.22
C GLU A 29 32.67 -2.78 17.16
N GLY A 30 31.56 -3.51 16.96
CA GLY A 30 30.35 -3.35 17.76
C GLY A 30 29.53 -2.07 17.45
N ARG A 31 29.82 -1.37 16.36
CA ARG A 31 29.12 -0.16 15.94
C ARG A 31 27.78 -0.48 15.31
N HIS A 32 26.79 0.38 15.50
CA HIS A 32 25.55 0.31 14.73
C HIS A 32 25.86 0.55 13.25
N VAL A 33 25.21 -0.22 12.36
CA VAL A 33 25.50 -0.15 10.92
C VAL A 33 24.25 -0.28 10.09
N LEU A 34 24.12 0.53 9.05
CA LEU A 34 23.13 0.40 7.98
C LEU A 34 23.84 0.03 6.68
N ILE A 35 23.56 -1.17 6.19
CA ILE A 35 24.11 -1.70 4.94
C ILE A 35 23.11 -1.46 3.81
N VAL A 36 23.48 -0.56 2.89
CA VAL A 36 22.63 -0.17 1.74
C VAL A 36 23.24 -0.73 0.47
N SER A 37 22.54 -1.64 -0.19
CA SER A 37 23.02 -2.22 -1.44
C SER A 37 21.87 -2.89 -2.23
N PRO A 38 21.93 -2.95 -3.57
CA PRO A 38 20.95 -3.67 -4.38
C PRO A 38 20.82 -5.15 -3.99
N THR A 39 19.75 -5.81 -4.43
CA THR A 39 19.54 -7.24 -4.22
C THR A 39 20.60 -8.08 -4.95
N GLY A 40 20.99 -9.22 -4.37
CA GLY A 40 21.98 -10.12 -4.94
C GLY A 40 23.44 -9.72 -4.72
N THR A 41 23.74 -8.71 -3.90
CA THR A 41 25.10 -8.24 -3.58
C THR A 41 25.74 -8.93 -2.36
N GLY A 42 25.00 -9.81 -1.68
CA GLY A 42 25.46 -10.51 -0.49
C GLY A 42 25.25 -9.75 0.83
N LYS A 43 24.32 -8.77 0.89
CA LYS A 43 23.97 -8.03 2.12
C LYS A 43 23.70 -8.93 3.33
N THR A 44 22.88 -9.96 3.12
CA THR A 44 22.46 -10.88 4.18
C THR A 44 23.65 -11.59 4.79
N LEU A 45 24.55 -12.12 3.96
CA LEU A 45 25.79 -12.72 4.44
C LEU A 45 26.72 -11.68 5.08
N ALA A 46 26.74 -10.44 4.60
CA ALA A 46 27.51 -9.36 5.23
C ALA A 46 27.10 -9.16 6.70
N ALA A 47 25.79 -9.17 7.02
CA ALA A 47 25.33 -9.04 8.39
C ALA A 47 25.56 -10.31 9.23
N PHE A 48 25.22 -11.49 8.67
CA PHE A 48 25.22 -12.72 9.44
C PHE A 48 26.62 -13.29 9.69
N LEU A 49 27.56 -13.16 8.74
CA LEU A 49 28.89 -13.77 8.92
C LEU A 49 29.63 -13.17 10.12
N GLY A 50 29.52 -11.87 10.38
CA GLY A 50 30.09 -11.27 11.58
C GLY A 50 29.50 -11.83 12.88
N VAL A 51 28.19 -12.05 12.90
CA VAL A 51 27.47 -12.62 14.05
C VAL A 51 27.80 -14.10 14.21
N LEU A 52 27.79 -14.88 13.14
CA LEU A 52 28.14 -16.32 13.17
C LEU A 52 29.60 -16.52 13.57
N ASP A 53 30.51 -15.66 13.13
CA ASP A 53 31.90 -15.68 13.50
C ASP A 53 32.10 -15.46 14.99
N ALA A 54 31.46 -14.47 15.58
CA ALA A 54 31.49 -14.22 17.01
C ALA A 54 30.93 -15.42 17.82
N LEU A 55 29.84 -16.03 17.38
CA LEU A 55 29.26 -17.22 18.02
C LEU A 55 30.15 -18.44 17.89
N ALA A 56 30.82 -18.62 16.76
CA ALA A 56 31.78 -19.68 16.54
C ALA A 56 33.02 -19.53 17.41
N GLN A 57 33.50 -18.30 17.63
CA GLN A 57 34.59 -17.99 18.57
C GLN A 57 34.15 -18.26 20.00
N ASP A 58 32.97 -17.84 20.43
CA ASP A 58 32.47 -18.14 21.77
C ASP A 58 32.31 -19.65 22.00
N HIS A 59 31.95 -20.42 20.99
CA HIS A 59 31.91 -21.87 21.05
C HIS A 59 33.34 -22.45 21.23
N ALA A 60 34.28 -22.02 20.40
CA ALA A 60 35.67 -22.51 20.46
C ALA A 60 36.35 -22.21 21.81
N GLU A 61 35.96 -21.13 22.46
CA GLU A 61 36.46 -20.69 23.76
C GLU A 61 35.61 -21.21 24.95
N GLY A 62 34.58 -22.02 24.69
CA GLY A 62 33.70 -22.59 25.70
C GLY A 62 32.76 -21.56 26.39
N ARG A 63 32.54 -20.40 25.79
CA ARG A 63 31.68 -19.34 26.28
C ARG A 63 30.26 -19.34 25.70
N LEU A 64 30.02 -20.12 24.65
CA LEU A 64 28.69 -20.18 24.03
C LEU A 64 27.73 -20.84 25.01
N THR A 65 26.71 -20.06 25.43
CA THR A 65 25.64 -20.51 26.33
C THR A 65 24.36 -20.77 25.55
N GLU A 66 23.51 -21.71 26.00
CA GLU A 66 22.21 -21.99 25.47
C GLU A 66 21.24 -20.82 25.73
N SER A 67 21.42 -19.69 25.00
CA SER A 67 20.68 -18.47 25.19
C SER A 67 20.52 -17.72 23.87
N LEU A 68 19.52 -16.84 23.82
CA LEU A 68 19.21 -16.04 22.65
C LEU A 68 20.23 -14.91 22.49
N GLN A 69 21.06 -14.97 21.44
CA GLN A 69 22.13 -14.02 21.20
C GLN A 69 21.82 -13.02 20.08
N CYS A 70 21.05 -13.44 19.06
CA CYS A 70 20.76 -12.62 17.89
C CYS A 70 19.29 -12.69 17.51
N LEU A 71 18.69 -11.53 17.27
CA LEU A 71 17.36 -11.39 16.66
C LEU A 71 17.50 -10.93 15.21
N TYR A 72 16.89 -11.66 14.28
CA TYR A 72 16.69 -11.18 12.91
C TYR A 72 15.23 -10.86 12.71
N ILE A 73 14.95 -9.62 12.27
CA ILE A 73 13.61 -9.08 12.13
C ILE A 73 13.34 -8.78 10.66
N SER A 74 12.33 -9.43 10.08
CA SER A 74 11.92 -9.27 8.69
C SER A 74 10.45 -8.86 8.58
N PRO A 75 10.09 -8.00 7.61
CA PRO A 75 8.69 -7.64 7.36
C PRO A 75 7.85 -8.79 6.82
N LEU A 76 8.46 -9.81 6.20
CA LEU A 76 7.79 -10.94 5.55
C LEU A 76 8.17 -12.27 6.19
N ARG A 77 7.15 -13.10 6.44
CA ARG A 77 7.33 -14.47 6.99
C ARG A 77 8.10 -15.39 6.03
N ALA A 78 7.82 -15.31 4.73
CA ALA A 78 8.50 -16.12 3.70
C ALA A 78 10.03 -15.89 3.69
N LEU A 79 10.47 -14.65 3.87
CA LEU A 79 11.88 -14.30 3.94
C LEU A 79 12.61 -15.02 5.09
N GLY A 80 11.95 -15.15 6.25
CA GLY A 80 12.49 -15.88 7.39
C GLY A 80 12.67 -17.38 7.11
N TYR A 81 11.75 -18.02 6.41
CA TYR A 81 11.85 -19.44 6.06
C TYR A 81 13.01 -19.73 5.10
N ASP A 82 13.13 -18.90 4.06
CA ASP A 82 14.20 -19.04 3.07
C ASP A 82 15.58 -18.80 3.70
N LEU A 83 15.67 -17.75 4.52
CA LEU A 83 16.90 -17.43 5.23
C LEU A 83 17.31 -18.51 6.23
N ALA A 84 16.38 -19.10 6.97
CA ALA A 84 16.68 -20.19 7.90
C ALA A 84 17.37 -21.35 7.17
N LYS A 85 16.85 -21.78 6.02
CA LYS A 85 17.48 -22.82 5.19
C LYS A 85 18.88 -22.40 4.74
N ASN A 86 19.03 -21.16 4.27
CA ASN A 86 20.30 -20.66 3.75
C ASN A 86 21.39 -20.49 4.82
N LEU A 87 21.01 -20.25 6.07
CA LEU A 87 21.93 -20.15 7.20
C LEU A 87 22.26 -21.52 7.84
N GLN A 88 21.32 -22.46 7.79
CA GLN A 88 21.55 -23.80 8.29
C GLN A 88 22.58 -24.58 7.46
N ALA A 89 22.55 -24.42 6.14
CA ALA A 89 23.47 -25.12 5.25
C ALA A 89 24.97 -24.88 5.58
N PRO A 90 25.45 -23.62 5.73
CA PRO A 90 26.81 -23.35 6.18
C PRO A 90 27.18 -24.01 7.52
N LEU A 91 26.28 -23.92 8.51
CA LEU A 91 26.51 -24.49 9.84
C LEU A 91 26.57 -26.03 9.79
N GLN A 92 25.75 -26.66 8.96
CA GLN A 92 25.81 -28.12 8.75
C GLN A 92 27.07 -28.54 8.00
N GLU A 93 27.54 -27.76 7.02
CA GLU A 93 28.80 -28.02 6.33
C GLU A 93 30.01 -27.92 7.27
N ILE A 94 29.95 -27.01 8.27
CA ILE A 94 31.07 -26.77 9.21
C ILE A 94 31.06 -27.74 10.40
N TYR A 95 29.88 -27.96 10.99
CA TYR A 95 29.73 -28.65 12.28
C TYR A 95 28.92 -29.94 12.20
N GLY A 96 28.35 -30.31 11.05
CA GLY A 96 27.44 -31.43 10.92
C GLY A 96 25.98 -31.07 11.35
N GLU A 97 25.08 -32.08 11.32
CA GLU A 97 23.67 -31.88 11.62
C GLU A 97 23.38 -31.42 13.07
N ALA A 98 24.19 -31.84 14.03
CA ALA A 98 24.08 -31.48 15.44
C ALA A 98 25.01 -30.32 15.85
N GLY A 99 25.20 -29.34 14.98
CA GLY A 99 26.06 -28.18 15.23
C GLY A 99 25.69 -27.38 16.49
N PRO A 100 26.67 -26.68 17.10
CA PRO A 100 26.50 -25.99 18.38
C PRO A 100 25.64 -24.75 18.26
N ILE A 101 25.55 -24.14 17.07
CA ILE A 101 24.79 -22.91 16.83
C ILE A 101 23.40 -23.26 16.30
N GLN A 102 22.40 -22.97 17.10
CA GLN A 102 20.98 -23.25 16.77
C GLN A 102 20.26 -22.02 16.19
N ILE A 103 19.48 -22.26 15.13
CA ILE A 103 18.64 -21.26 14.47
C ILE A 103 17.18 -21.63 14.65
N GLY A 104 16.35 -20.68 15.10
CA GLY A 104 14.91 -20.83 15.24
C GLY A 104 14.14 -19.81 14.40
N LEU A 105 12.91 -20.17 14.01
CA LEU A 105 11.99 -19.27 13.31
C LEU A 105 10.71 -19.11 14.13
N ARG A 106 10.38 -17.85 14.49
CA ARG A 106 9.18 -17.52 15.26
C ARG A 106 8.34 -16.45 14.55
N SER A 107 7.20 -16.85 14.07
CA SER A 107 6.22 -15.97 13.41
C SER A 107 4.80 -16.32 13.85
N GLY A 108 3.80 -15.60 13.31
CA GLY A 108 2.39 -15.94 13.52
C GLY A 108 2.01 -17.37 13.14
N ASP A 109 2.75 -17.99 12.20
CA ASP A 109 2.49 -19.34 11.67
C ASP A 109 3.22 -20.45 12.42
N THR A 110 4.10 -20.10 13.37
CA THR A 110 4.86 -21.10 14.15
C THR A 110 3.91 -21.87 15.08
N PRO A 111 3.89 -23.22 15.02
CA PRO A 111 3.03 -24.05 15.87
C PRO A 111 3.25 -23.81 17.38
N PRO A 112 2.22 -23.97 18.23
CA PRO A 112 2.34 -23.76 19.67
C PRO A 112 3.41 -24.62 20.32
N THR A 113 3.55 -25.87 19.90
CA THR A 113 4.58 -26.81 20.39
C THR A 113 5.99 -26.32 20.12
N GLU A 114 6.24 -25.84 18.91
CA GLU A 114 7.52 -25.26 18.53
C GLU A 114 7.81 -23.94 19.26
N ARG A 115 6.76 -23.10 19.47
CA ARG A 115 6.89 -21.89 20.29
C ARG A 115 7.28 -22.18 21.72
N GLN A 116 6.76 -23.27 22.29
CA GLN A 116 7.11 -23.69 23.65
C GLN A 116 8.52 -24.22 23.68
N ARG A 117 8.93 -25.07 22.71
CA ARG A 117 10.31 -25.56 22.59
C ARG A 117 11.33 -24.42 22.53
N GLN A 118 11.07 -23.41 21.70
CA GLN A 118 11.93 -22.20 21.57
C GLN A 118 11.98 -21.36 22.86
N PHE A 119 10.97 -21.45 23.71
CA PHE A 119 11.00 -20.81 25.01
C PHE A 119 11.84 -21.61 26.03
N ASP A 120 11.68 -22.93 26.07
CA ASP A 120 12.38 -23.81 27.01
C ASP A 120 13.88 -23.95 26.63
N HIS A 121 14.14 -24.10 25.32
CA HIS A 121 15.48 -24.19 24.70
C HIS A 121 15.64 -23.09 23.65
N PRO A 122 16.05 -21.87 24.05
CA PRO A 122 16.14 -20.75 23.12
C PRO A 122 17.26 -20.97 22.10
N PRO A 123 16.97 -20.79 20.81
CA PRO A 123 18.00 -20.83 19.78
C PRO A 123 18.94 -19.64 19.91
N HIS A 124 20.19 -19.76 19.47
CA HIS A 124 21.16 -18.67 19.48
C HIS A 124 20.77 -17.54 18.54
N LEU A 125 20.19 -17.88 17.37
CA LEU A 125 19.59 -16.93 16.42
C LEU A 125 18.09 -17.19 16.30
N LEU A 126 17.29 -16.16 16.51
CA LEU A 126 15.82 -16.22 16.32
C LEU A 126 15.39 -15.29 15.20
N LEU A 127 14.90 -15.88 14.11
CA LEU A 127 14.29 -15.15 12.99
C LEU A 127 12.84 -14.87 13.32
N THR A 128 12.42 -13.60 13.23
CA THR A 128 11.09 -13.17 13.70
C THR A 128 10.52 -12.00 12.89
N THR A 129 9.34 -11.52 13.27
CA THR A 129 8.68 -10.35 12.71
C THR A 129 8.52 -9.25 13.76
N PRO A 130 8.29 -7.97 13.35
CA PRO A 130 8.05 -6.87 14.31
C PRO A 130 6.96 -7.20 15.33
N GLU A 131 5.86 -7.78 14.89
CA GLU A 131 4.73 -8.14 15.75
C GLU A 131 5.11 -9.23 16.77
N SER A 132 5.91 -10.20 16.35
CA SER A 132 6.34 -11.28 17.25
C SER A 132 7.34 -10.77 18.30
N LEU A 133 8.23 -9.83 17.95
CA LEU A 133 9.09 -9.15 18.92
C LEU A 133 8.24 -8.36 19.94
N GLY A 134 7.29 -7.55 19.47
CA GLY A 134 6.37 -6.84 20.33
C GLY A 134 5.61 -7.77 21.29
N LEU A 135 5.17 -8.93 20.78
CA LEU A 135 4.51 -9.95 21.59
C LEU A 135 5.44 -10.57 22.65
N MET A 136 6.71 -10.84 22.33
CA MET A 136 7.69 -11.34 23.30
C MET A 136 7.99 -10.29 24.37
N LEU A 137 8.21 -9.04 23.99
CA LEU A 137 8.44 -7.94 24.93
C LEU A 137 7.24 -7.65 25.84
N SER A 138 6.04 -8.07 25.47
CA SER A 138 4.81 -7.91 26.28
C SER A 138 4.59 -9.03 27.29
N GLN A 139 5.51 -9.97 27.44
CA GLN A 139 5.41 -11.12 28.33
C GLN A 139 6.61 -11.19 29.29
N GLU A 140 6.37 -11.04 30.57
CA GLU A 140 7.40 -11.07 31.64
C GLU A 140 8.37 -12.24 31.49
N LYS A 141 7.84 -13.43 31.19
CA LYS A 141 8.65 -14.66 31.02
C LYS A 141 9.69 -14.58 29.91
N TRP A 142 9.50 -13.72 28.88
CA TRP A 142 10.45 -13.56 27.79
C TRP A 142 11.55 -12.55 28.08
N LEU A 143 11.36 -11.61 29.03
CA LEU A 143 12.35 -10.56 29.30
C LEU A 143 13.73 -11.12 29.67
N PRO A 144 13.85 -12.14 30.57
CA PRO A 144 15.17 -12.73 30.87
C PRO A 144 15.85 -13.40 29.65
N ARG A 145 15.02 -13.93 28.69
CA ARG A 145 15.57 -14.52 27.46
C ARG A 145 16.03 -13.46 26.48
N LEU A 146 15.38 -12.31 26.46
CA LEU A 146 15.72 -11.17 25.61
C LEU A 146 16.90 -10.36 26.15
N ALA A 147 17.14 -10.42 27.46
CA ALA A 147 18.26 -9.75 28.11
C ALA A 147 19.66 -10.21 27.65
N THR A 148 19.73 -11.42 27.07
CA THR A 148 20.98 -11.98 26.54
C THR A 148 21.27 -11.61 25.08
N VAL A 149 20.40 -10.85 24.42
CA VAL A 149 20.54 -10.46 23.02
C VAL A 149 21.66 -9.44 22.83
N ARG A 150 22.61 -9.74 21.96
CA ARG A 150 23.77 -8.89 21.60
C ARG A 150 23.55 -8.20 20.26
N TRP A 151 22.86 -8.83 19.33
CA TRP A 151 22.66 -8.32 17.97
C TRP A 151 21.19 -8.31 17.58
N VAL A 152 20.78 -7.23 16.91
CA VAL A 152 19.51 -7.14 16.20
C VAL A 152 19.79 -6.80 14.75
N ILE A 153 19.40 -7.70 13.85
CA ILE A 153 19.45 -7.49 12.40
C ILE A 153 18.03 -7.12 11.92
N VAL A 154 17.86 -5.92 11.36
CA VAL A 154 16.58 -5.48 10.76
C VAL A 154 16.71 -5.51 9.24
N ASP A 155 16.04 -6.46 8.61
CA ASP A 155 16.09 -6.61 7.15
C ASP A 155 14.93 -5.90 6.43
N GLU A 156 15.19 -5.58 5.16
CA GLU A 156 14.29 -4.81 4.31
C GLU A 156 13.79 -3.53 5.00
N LEU A 157 14.72 -2.80 5.65
CA LEU A 157 14.43 -1.63 6.47
C LEU A 157 13.54 -0.60 5.74
N HIS A 158 13.79 -0.39 4.43
CA HIS A 158 13.00 0.52 3.60
C HIS A 158 11.52 0.13 3.52
N ALA A 159 11.20 -1.18 3.57
CA ALA A 159 9.81 -1.66 3.56
C ALA A 159 9.12 -1.48 4.92
N LEU A 160 9.88 -1.34 6.02
CA LEU A 160 9.37 -1.05 7.36
C LEU A 160 9.26 0.45 7.61
N ALA A 161 10.20 1.26 7.15
CA ALA A 161 10.29 2.68 7.47
C ALA A 161 9.05 3.49 7.06
N GLU A 162 8.34 3.10 6.01
CA GLU A 162 7.21 3.83 5.44
C GLU A 162 5.82 3.44 6.01
N ASN A 163 5.78 2.62 7.07
CA ASN A 163 4.49 2.17 7.60
C ASN A 163 4.47 2.00 9.13
N LYS A 164 3.26 1.88 9.69
CA LYS A 164 3.05 1.70 11.14
C LYS A 164 3.68 0.44 11.72
N ARG A 165 3.98 -0.60 10.92
CA ARG A 165 4.70 -1.79 11.41
C ARG A 165 6.12 -1.45 11.82
N GLY A 166 6.81 -0.66 11.01
CA GLY A 166 8.14 -0.17 11.36
C GLY A 166 8.10 0.83 12.50
N THR A 167 7.08 1.70 12.54
CA THR A 167 6.91 2.62 13.67
C THR A 167 6.65 1.86 14.98
N HIS A 168 5.96 0.70 14.95
CA HIS A 168 5.80 -0.19 16.11
C HIS A 168 7.12 -0.88 16.50
N LEU A 169 7.98 -1.18 15.51
CA LEU A 169 9.27 -1.80 15.76
C LEU A 169 10.23 -0.85 16.50
N THR A 170 10.27 0.43 16.15
CA THR A 170 11.29 1.35 16.68
C THR A 170 11.22 1.54 18.21
N PRO A 171 10.08 1.80 18.88
CA PRO A 171 10.02 1.81 20.33
C PRO A 171 10.24 0.42 20.95
N SER A 172 9.92 -0.66 20.22
CA SER A 172 10.26 -2.02 20.67
C SER A 172 11.76 -2.26 20.72
N LEU A 173 12.54 -1.66 19.80
CA LEU A 173 14.01 -1.70 19.84
C LEU A 173 14.58 -0.89 21.01
N GLU A 174 14.00 0.28 21.34
CA GLU A 174 14.40 1.06 22.51
C GLU A 174 14.16 0.27 23.80
N ARG A 175 13.01 -0.38 23.89
CA ARG A 175 12.69 -1.22 25.05
C ARG A 175 13.60 -2.46 25.15
N LEU A 176 13.90 -3.10 24.01
CA LEU A 176 14.82 -4.24 23.99
C LEU A 176 16.20 -3.84 24.53
N GLU A 177 16.70 -2.64 24.17
CA GLU A 177 17.97 -2.12 24.66
C GLU A 177 17.97 -1.92 26.19
N GLU A 178 16.85 -1.45 26.75
CA GLU A 178 16.70 -1.34 28.21
C GLU A 178 16.68 -2.73 28.90
N VAL A 179 15.98 -3.68 28.31
CA VAL A 179 15.95 -5.06 28.81
C VAL A 179 17.34 -5.68 28.81
N VAL A 180 18.13 -5.45 27.77
CA VAL A 180 19.53 -5.91 27.67
C VAL A 180 20.41 -5.21 28.71
N ALA A 181 20.25 -3.89 28.87
CA ALA A 181 21.01 -3.12 29.85
C ALA A 181 20.73 -3.57 31.30
N SER A 182 19.45 -3.75 31.65
CA SER A 182 19.06 -4.23 33.00
C SER A 182 19.52 -5.67 33.30
N GLY A 183 19.56 -6.53 32.25
CA GLY A 183 20.11 -7.88 32.43
C GLY A 183 21.62 -7.89 32.68
N ALA A 184 22.34 -6.91 32.15
CA ALA A 184 23.79 -6.77 32.32
C ALA A 184 24.20 -6.33 33.74
N GLU A 185 23.38 -5.51 34.37
CA GLU A 185 23.63 -5.11 35.79
C GLU A 185 23.53 -6.32 36.74
N SER A 186 22.81 -7.36 36.32
CA SER A 186 22.61 -8.59 37.12
C SER A 186 23.69 -9.67 36.90
N ALA A 187 24.51 -9.54 35.84
CA ALA A 187 25.56 -10.50 35.50
C ALA A 187 26.87 -9.77 35.13
N PRO A 188 27.95 -9.90 35.93
CA PRO A 188 29.20 -9.20 35.66
C PRO A 188 29.80 -9.62 34.31
N SER A 189 29.95 -8.64 33.41
CA SER A 189 30.63 -8.82 32.12
C SER A 189 32.14 -8.97 32.38
N PRO A 190 32.85 -9.94 31.78
CA PRO A 190 34.28 -10.11 31.95
C PRO A 190 35.17 -8.95 31.48
N ALA A 191 34.61 -8.00 30.74
CA ALA A 191 35.32 -6.90 30.09
C ALA A 191 35.02 -5.50 30.63
N GLY A 192 34.25 -5.34 31.74
CA GLY A 192 34.07 -4.05 32.41
C GLY A 192 33.19 -3.03 31.69
N SER A 193 32.67 -3.30 30.50
CA SER A 193 31.71 -2.45 29.80
C SER A 193 30.35 -3.13 29.77
N PRO A 194 29.24 -2.39 29.99
CA PRO A 194 27.92 -3.00 29.90
C PRO A 194 27.69 -3.53 28.48
N PRO A 195 27.02 -4.72 28.33
CA PRO A 195 26.69 -5.22 27.04
C PRO A 195 25.80 -4.22 26.30
N ARG A 196 26.25 -3.84 25.14
CA ARG A 196 25.53 -2.86 24.30
C ARG A 196 24.86 -3.61 23.14
N LEU A 197 23.55 -3.45 22.99
CA LEU A 197 22.81 -4.00 21.85
C LEU A 197 23.31 -3.37 20.54
N GLN A 198 23.90 -4.17 19.65
CA GLN A 198 24.29 -3.72 18.32
C GLN A 198 23.11 -3.85 17.35
N ARG A 199 22.78 -2.76 16.62
CA ARG A 199 21.75 -2.72 15.60
C ARG A 199 22.37 -2.75 14.21
N ILE A 200 21.97 -3.72 13.39
CA ILE A 200 22.43 -3.92 12.02
C ILE A 200 21.22 -3.80 11.10
N GLY A 201 21.18 -2.79 10.22
CA GLY A 201 20.13 -2.61 9.25
C GLY A 201 20.54 -3.08 7.87
N LEU A 202 19.64 -3.81 7.19
CA LEU A 202 19.80 -4.18 5.79
C LEU A 202 18.73 -3.48 4.97
N SER A 203 19.14 -2.80 3.92
CA SER A 203 18.22 -2.10 3.03
C SER A 203 18.63 -2.26 1.57
N ALA A 204 17.66 -2.31 0.68
CA ALA A 204 17.88 -1.98 -0.71
C ALA A 204 18.24 -0.48 -0.83
N THR A 205 18.44 -0.01 -2.04
CA THR A 205 18.68 1.43 -2.28
C THR A 205 17.56 2.28 -1.67
N VAL A 206 17.93 3.21 -0.78
CA VAL A 206 17.01 4.06 0.00
C VAL A 206 17.51 5.51 -0.02
N HIS A 207 16.58 6.48 0.02
CA HIS A 207 16.90 7.90 0.04
C HIS A 207 15.88 8.70 0.87
N PRO A 208 16.29 9.63 1.77
CA PRO A 208 17.65 9.85 2.26
C PRO A 208 18.17 8.69 3.12
N ARG A 209 19.46 8.44 3.11
CA ARG A 209 20.09 7.38 3.90
C ARG A 209 20.12 7.73 5.38
N GLU A 210 20.26 9.02 5.67
CA GLU A 210 20.30 9.60 7.00
C GLU A 210 18.98 9.33 7.75
N ASP A 211 17.83 9.49 7.07
CA ASP A 211 16.51 9.18 7.63
C ASP A 211 16.39 7.67 7.96
N ALA A 212 16.90 6.81 7.08
CA ALA A 212 16.91 5.36 7.29
C ALA A 212 17.87 4.94 8.42
N ALA A 213 19.05 5.57 8.53
CA ALA A 213 20.00 5.36 9.62
C ALA A 213 19.40 5.80 10.95
N ALA A 214 18.78 6.98 11.01
CA ALA A 214 18.10 7.49 12.18
C ALA A 214 16.91 6.62 12.60
N PHE A 215 16.15 6.09 11.63
CA PHE A 215 15.06 5.13 11.90
C PHE A 215 15.58 3.87 12.58
N LEU A 216 16.73 3.33 12.16
CA LEU A 216 17.36 2.16 12.78
C LEU A 216 17.94 2.47 14.15
N GLY A 217 18.74 3.53 14.21
CA GLY A 217 19.53 3.90 15.40
C GLY A 217 18.70 4.52 16.52
N GLY A 218 17.63 5.23 16.17
CA GLY A 218 16.94 6.11 17.10
C GLY A 218 17.67 7.43 17.30
N VAL A 219 17.27 8.20 18.31
CA VAL A 219 17.81 9.54 18.60
C VAL A 219 19.17 9.42 19.32
N GLY A 220 20.15 10.21 18.88
CA GLY A 220 21.45 10.37 19.55
C GLY A 220 22.45 9.22 19.37
N ARG A 221 22.17 8.24 18.52
CA ARG A 221 23.12 7.16 18.21
C ARG A 221 23.75 7.34 16.84
N ASP A 222 25.07 7.11 16.79
CA ASP A 222 25.81 7.06 15.53
C ASP A 222 25.58 5.72 14.83
N VAL A 223 25.20 5.78 13.56
CA VAL A 223 24.98 4.60 12.70
C VAL A 223 25.85 4.73 11.47
N ALA A 224 26.83 3.86 11.33
CA ALA A 224 27.69 3.82 10.16
C ALA A 224 26.86 3.40 8.93
N VAL A 225 26.84 4.22 7.90
CA VAL A 225 26.18 3.90 6.63
C VAL A 225 27.19 3.32 5.67
N ILE A 226 27.04 2.06 5.29
CA ILE A 226 27.90 1.36 4.34
C ILE A 226 27.16 1.18 3.02
N GLU A 227 27.74 1.72 1.98
CA GLU A 227 27.27 1.58 0.63
C GLU A 227 28.41 1.11 -0.27
N ALA A 228 28.15 0.13 -1.10
CA ALA A 228 29.06 -0.25 -2.15
C ALA A 228 28.47 0.14 -3.53
N PRO A 229 29.32 0.62 -4.44
CA PRO A 229 28.90 0.84 -5.81
C PRO A 229 28.25 -0.41 -6.36
N SER A 230 27.09 -0.26 -7.00
CA SER A 230 26.43 -1.39 -7.66
C SER A 230 27.32 -1.88 -8.81
N ALA A 231 27.99 -2.99 -8.62
CA ALA A 231 28.73 -3.67 -9.71
C ALA A 231 27.77 -4.36 -10.69
N LYS A 232 26.50 -4.51 -10.34
CA LYS A 232 25.51 -5.22 -11.15
C LYS A 232 25.00 -4.34 -12.27
N ARG A 233 25.27 -4.73 -13.50
CA ARG A 233 24.75 -4.04 -14.68
C ARG A 233 23.25 -4.29 -14.83
N MET A 234 22.50 -3.25 -15.23
CA MET A 234 21.06 -3.33 -15.46
C MET A 234 20.75 -2.92 -16.90
N ASP A 235 20.08 -3.82 -17.65
CA ASP A 235 19.50 -3.52 -18.96
C ASP A 235 18.00 -3.31 -18.78
N LEU A 236 17.61 -2.06 -18.60
CA LEU A 236 16.23 -1.65 -18.42
C LEU A 236 15.70 -1.02 -19.70
N ARG A 237 14.73 -1.68 -20.33
CA ARG A 237 14.13 -1.24 -21.59
C ARG A 237 12.66 -0.89 -21.41
N VAL A 238 12.17 -0.01 -22.28
CA VAL A 238 10.75 0.37 -22.33
C VAL A 238 10.15 -0.11 -23.65
N TYR A 239 9.02 -0.78 -23.58
CA TYR A 239 8.31 -1.30 -24.73
C TYR A 239 6.82 -0.97 -24.68
N CYS A 240 6.29 -0.42 -25.75
CA CYS A 240 4.87 -0.18 -25.93
C CYS A 240 4.31 -1.11 -27.02
N PRO A 241 3.48 -2.10 -26.68
CA PRO A 241 2.90 -3.00 -27.67
C PRO A 241 1.77 -2.36 -28.48
N LEU A 242 1.40 -1.11 -28.20
CA LEU A 242 0.25 -0.41 -28.76
C LEU A 242 0.63 0.57 -29.89
N GLN A 243 1.63 0.24 -30.68
CA GLN A 243 2.24 1.15 -31.67
C GLN A 243 1.28 1.65 -32.74
N ARG A 244 0.34 0.82 -33.21
CA ARG A 244 -0.64 1.17 -34.24
C ARG A 244 -1.92 1.77 -33.65
N ASP A 245 -2.23 1.40 -32.43
CA ASP A 245 -3.42 1.80 -31.69
C ASP A 245 -2.96 2.24 -30.31
N PRO A 246 -2.54 3.50 -30.14
CA PRO A 246 -1.82 3.98 -28.96
C PRO A 246 -2.68 4.01 -27.72
N TYR A 247 -3.95 3.70 -27.83
CA TYR A 247 -4.85 3.77 -26.72
C TYR A 247 -5.23 2.49 -26.12
N PRO A 248 -5.22 2.64 -24.89
CA PRO A 248 -5.40 1.54 -24.06
C PRO A 248 -6.83 1.24 -24.03
N LYS A 249 -7.02 0.15 -24.30
CA LYS A 249 -7.90 -0.64 -23.53
C LYS A 249 -7.64 -0.40 -22.05
N ALA A 250 -8.66 0.02 -21.33
CA ALA A 250 -8.57 0.18 -19.89
C ALA A 250 -8.28 -1.18 -19.26
N GLY A 251 -7.03 -1.44 -18.92
CA GLY A 251 -6.60 -2.60 -18.15
C GLY A 251 -5.72 -3.62 -18.89
N PHE A 252 -5.20 -4.56 -18.11
CA PHE A 252 -4.24 -5.59 -18.52
C PHE A 252 -4.75 -6.65 -19.50
N SER A 253 -6.04 -6.72 -19.74
CA SER A 253 -6.68 -7.77 -20.52
C SER A 253 -6.71 -7.47 -22.01
N GLY A 254 -6.00 -6.44 -22.47
CA GLY A 254 -5.82 -6.24 -23.88
C GLY A 254 -5.17 -7.47 -24.52
N GLN A 255 -5.89 -8.15 -25.43
CA GLN A 255 -5.38 -9.34 -26.11
C GLN A 255 -3.99 -9.12 -26.73
N ARG A 256 -3.68 -7.89 -27.12
CA ARG A 256 -2.37 -7.52 -27.68
C ARG A 256 -1.26 -7.57 -26.63
N LEU A 257 -1.50 -7.03 -25.42
CA LEU A 257 -0.54 -7.10 -24.31
C LEU A 257 -0.21 -8.55 -23.97
N ILE A 258 -1.24 -9.39 -23.86
CA ILE A 258 -1.06 -10.80 -23.54
C ILE A 258 -0.32 -11.54 -24.66
N ARG A 259 -0.61 -11.25 -25.93
CA ARG A 259 0.12 -11.84 -27.08
C ARG A 259 1.61 -11.49 -27.07
N GLU A 260 1.94 -10.23 -26.81
CA GLU A 260 3.36 -9.79 -26.72
C GLU A 260 4.03 -10.41 -25.48
N LEU A 261 3.35 -10.47 -24.35
CA LEU A 261 3.84 -11.16 -23.17
C LEU A 261 4.07 -12.65 -23.43
N ALA A 262 3.16 -13.31 -24.14
CA ALA A 262 3.30 -14.73 -24.53
C ALA A 262 4.55 -14.98 -25.40
N LYS A 263 4.88 -14.07 -26.31
CA LYS A 263 6.13 -14.13 -27.09
C LYS A 263 7.37 -14.05 -26.19
N LEU A 264 7.36 -13.12 -25.22
CA LEU A 264 8.47 -12.96 -24.27
C LEU A 264 8.64 -14.21 -23.40
N VAL A 265 7.55 -14.76 -22.87
CA VAL A 265 7.57 -15.99 -22.07
C VAL A 265 8.07 -17.19 -22.89
N SER A 266 7.68 -17.28 -24.15
CA SER A 266 8.14 -18.36 -25.04
C SER A 266 9.65 -18.23 -25.38
N ALA A 267 10.17 -17.02 -25.47
CA ALA A 267 11.55 -16.74 -25.84
C ALA A 267 12.57 -16.90 -24.70
N ASN A 268 12.14 -16.87 -23.43
CA ASN A 268 13.00 -16.97 -22.27
C ASN A 268 12.75 -18.27 -21.49
N ARG A 269 13.74 -18.79 -20.76
CA ARG A 269 13.56 -20.01 -19.93
C ARG A 269 12.67 -19.72 -18.74
N THR A 270 12.89 -18.58 -18.07
CA THR A 270 12.10 -18.16 -16.91
C THR A 270 11.83 -16.66 -16.98
N THR A 271 10.55 -16.28 -16.93
CA THR A 271 10.10 -14.89 -16.95
C THR A 271 9.32 -14.58 -15.70
N LEU A 272 9.74 -13.54 -14.96
CA LEU A 272 8.98 -13.03 -13.82
C LEU A 272 8.21 -11.78 -14.25
N VAL A 273 6.88 -11.80 -14.09
CA VAL A 273 5.99 -10.73 -14.53
C VAL A 273 5.37 -10.05 -13.31
N PHE A 274 5.69 -8.78 -13.11
CA PHE A 274 5.10 -7.97 -12.04
C PHE A 274 3.91 -7.17 -12.53
N THR A 275 2.86 -7.18 -11.74
CA THR A 275 1.69 -6.31 -11.88
C THR A 275 1.53 -5.46 -10.62
N ASN A 276 0.78 -4.35 -10.70
CA ASN A 276 0.57 -3.49 -9.53
C ASN A 276 -0.59 -3.95 -8.63
N THR A 277 -1.37 -4.95 -9.05
CA THR A 277 -2.54 -5.44 -8.31
C THR A 277 -2.64 -6.97 -8.37
N ARG A 278 -3.27 -7.56 -7.34
CA ARG A 278 -3.60 -9.00 -7.33
C ARG A 278 -4.53 -9.38 -8.48
N SER A 279 -5.52 -8.52 -8.78
CA SER A 279 -6.42 -8.68 -9.92
C SER A 279 -5.67 -8.73 -11.25
N GLY A 280 -4.67 -7.84 -11.41
CA GLY A 280 -3.80 -7.84 -12.59
C GLY A 280 -2.99 -9.13 -12.72
N ALA A 281 -2.49 -9.67 -11.60
CA ALA A 281 -1.76 -10.93 -11.60
C ALA A 281 -2.65 -12.12 -12.01
N GLU A 282 -3.85 -12.22 -11.45
CA GLU A 282 -4.82 -13.26 -11.79
C GLU A 282 -5.26 -13.17 -13.26
N SER A 283 -5.64 -11.98 -13.71
CA SER A 283 -6.07 -11.76 -15.10
C SER A 283 -4.96 -12.09 -16.10
N ALA A 284 -3.74 -11.57 -15.87
CA ALA A 284 -2.63 -11.83 -16.77
C ALA A 284 -2.24 -13.32 -16.79
N THR A 285 -2.26 -14.01 -15.63
CA THR A 285 -1.97 -15.44 -15.56
C THR A 285 -3.02 -16.25 -16.33
N TYR A 286 -4.30 -15.97 -16.11
CA TYR A 286 -5.40 -16.68 -16.79
C TYR A 286 -5.27 -16.54 -18.31
N TRP A 287 -5.19 -15.32 -18.84
CA TRP A 287 -5.11 -15.10 -20.28
C TRP A 287 -3.80 -15.58 -20.90
N LEU A 288 -2.70 -15.60 -20.14
CA LEU A 288 -1.43 -16.13 -20.61
C LEU A 288 -1.47 -17.67 -20.74
N LYS A 289 -2.15 -18.37 -19.82
CA LYS A 289 -2.41 -19.83 -19.93
C LYS A 289 -3.26 -20.15 -21.14
N GLU A 290 -4.30 -19.35 -21.43
CA GLU A 290 -5.15 -19.49 -22.61
C GLU A 290 -4.37 -19.26 -23.92
N GLN A 291 -3.41 -18.32 -23.94
CA GLN A 291 -2.57 -18.06 -25.12
C GLN A 291 -1.46 -19.09 -25.32
N LEU A 292 -1.04 -19.78 -24.25
CA LEU A 292 0.05 -20.75 -24.24
C LEU A 292 -0.39 -22.08 -23.63
N PRO A 293 -1.38 -22.79 -24.19
CA PRO A 293 -1.93 -24.01 -23.59
C PRO A 293 -0.89 -25.10 -23.38
N ALA A 294 0.12 -25.21 -24.24
CA ALA A 294 1.22 -26.16 -24.10
C ALA A 294 2.15 -25.85 -22.92
N LEU A 295 2.11 -24.65 -22.36
CA LEU A 295 2.91 -24.20 -21.23
C LEU A 295 2.05 -23.89 -20.00
N ALA A 296 0.74 -24.12 -20.03
CA ALA A 296 -0.20 -23.71 -18.99
C ALA A 296 0.18 -24.23 -17.60
N ASP A 297 0.70 -25.45 -17.49
CA ASP A 297 1.15 -26.05 -16.23
C ASP A 297 2.50 -25.49 -15.72
N ARG A 298 3.19 -24.71 -16.56
CA ARG A 298 4.46 -24.04 -16.24
C ARG A 298 4.32 -22.53 -16.08
N ILE A 299 3.10 -22.02 -16.01
CA ILE A 299 2.75 -20.62 -15.79
C ILE A 299 1.93 -20.55 -14.50
N GLU A 300 2.38 -19.78 -13.51
CA GLU A 300 1.70 -19.71 -12.21
C GLU A 300 1.47 -18.27 -11.75
N CYS A 301 0.47 -18.10 -10.87
CA CYS A 301 0.18 -16.83 -10.19
C CYS A 301 0.80 -16.83 -8.80
N HIS A 302 1.29 -15.67 -8.34
CA HIS A 302 1.82 -15.54 -6.99
C HIS A 302 1.44 -14.21 -6.35
N HIS A 303 0.61 -14.25 -5.28
CA HIS A 303 0.25 -13.08 -4.47
C HIS A 303 -0.23 -13.48 -3.06
N ALA A 304 -0.28 -12.50 -2.15
CA ALA A 304 -0.57 -12.72 -0.73
C ALA A 304 -1.95 -13.34 -0.41
N SER A 305 -2.92 -13.30 -1.35
CA SER A 305 -4.25 -13.89 -1.15
C SER A 305 -4.34 -15.37 -1.51
N LEU A 306 -3.28 -15.95 -2.14
CA LEU A 306 -3.20 -17.39 -2.36
C LEU A 306 -2.86 -18.10 -1.05
N ASP A 307 -3.28 -19.37 -0.95
CA ASP A 307 -2.91 -20.21 0.18
C ASP A 307 -1.39 -20.37 0.32
N ARG A 308 -0.94 -20.60 1.56
CA ARG A 308 0.48 -20.71 1.86
C ARG A 308 1.16 -21.86 1.12
N GLU A 309 0.52 -23.02 1.08
CA GLU A 309 1.10 -24.21 0.44
C GLU A 309 1.28 -24.01 -1.06
N LEU A 310 0.28 -23.40 -1.72
CA LEU A 310 0.38 -23.04 -3.13
C LEU A 310 1.51 -22.04 -3.40
N ARG A 311 1.69 -21.05 -2.53
CA ARG A 311 2.78 -20.07 -2.71
C ARG A 311 4.16 -20.73 -2.56
N LEU A 312 4.34 -21.59 -1.56
CA LEU A 312 5.59 -22.33 -1.35
C LEU A 312 5.87 -23.29 -2.51
N ASP A 313 4.85 -23.97 -3.04
CA ASP A 313 5.02 -24.82 -4.23
C ASP A 313 5.49 -24.02 -5.45
N VAL A 314 4.90 -22.85 -5.70
CA VAL A 314 5.31 -21.96 -6.80
C VAL A 314 6.77 -21.48 -6.59
N GLU A 315 7.15 -21.08 -5.37
CA GLU A 315 8.50 -20.65 -5.03
C GLU A 315 9.51 -21.79 -5.25
N ASP A 316 9.24 -22.99 -4.77
CA ASP A 316 10.10 -24.18 -4.92
C ASP A 316 10.23 -24.61 -6.40
N ARG A 317 9.14 -24.64 -7.16
CA ARG A 317 9.15 -24.93 -8.60
C ARG A 317 9.91 -23.88 -9.39
N LEU A 318 9.79 -22.61 -9.00
CA LEU A 318 10.55 -21.52 -9.60
C LEU A 318 12.05 -21.69 -9.36
N LYS A 319 12.47 -22.00 -8.12
CA LYS A 319 13.86 -22.29 -7.75
C LYS A 319 14.45 -23.45 -8.57
N ARG A 320 13.68 -24.50 -8.80
CA ARG A 320 14.09 -25.66 -9.61
C ARG A 320 14.09 -25.38 -11.12
N GLY A 321 13.64 -24.18 -11.56
CA GLY A 321 13.58 -23.81 -12.97
C GLY A 321 12.48 -24.56 -13.77
N GLU A 322 11.48 -25.10 -13.08
CA GLU A 322 10.37 -25.82 -13.68
C GLU A 322 9.34 -24.89 -14.34
N LEU A 323 9.26 -23.63 -13.89
CA LEU A 323 8.30 -22.68 -14.36
C LEU A 323 8.85 -21.81 -15.51
N ARG A 324 8.01 -21.57 -16.51
CA ARG A 324 8.30 -20.68 -17.64
C ARG A 324 7.96 -19.23 -17.33
N ALA A 325 6.90 -19.03 -16.55
CA ALA A 325 6.51 -17.72 -16.09
C ALA A 325 5.85 -17.77 -14.72
N VAL A 326 6.13 -16.76 -13.88
CA VAL A 326 5.36 -16.47 -12.68
C VAL A 326 4.85 -15.02 -12.79
N VAL A 327 3.53 -14.86 -12.69
CA VAL A 327 2.90 -13.54 -12.66
C VAL A 327 2.57 -13.19 -11.22
N CYS A 328 3.14 -12.12 -10.71
CA CYS A 328 2.99 -11.73 -9.32
C CYS A 328 2.58 -10.27 -9.13
N SER A 329 2.13 -9.93 -7.94
CA SER A 329 1.97 -8.53 -7.52
C SER A 329 3.23 -8.05 -6.79
N THR A 330 3.14 -7.79 -5.48
CA THR A 330 4.28 -7.35 -4.65
C THR A 330 4.96 -8.50 -3.90
N SER A 331 4.41 -9.71 -3.97
CA SER A 331 4.81 -10.83 -3.11
C SER A 331 6.22 -11.39 -3.38
N LEU A 332 6.75 -11.21 -4.60
CA LEU A 332 8.12 -11.58 -4.99
C LEU A 332 9.03 -10.36 -5.19
N GLU A 333 8.58 -9.16 -4.75
CA GLU A 333 9.35 -7.92 -4.83
C GLU A 333 10.50 -7.91 -3.82
N LEU A 334 10.29 -8.43 -2.60
CA LEU A 334 11.27 -8.45 -1.51
C LEU A 334 12.11 -9.74 -1.50
N GLY A 335 13.29 -9.66 -0.94
CA GLY A 335 14.49 -10.50 -0.85
C GLY A 335 14.43 -12.03 -0.83
N ILE A 336 13.36 -12.69 -1.26
CA ILE A 336 13.28 -14.16 -1.37
C ILE A 336 14.23 -14.62 -2.50
N ASP A 337 14.99 -15.68 -2.25
CA ASP A 337 15.73 -16.37 -3.30
C ASP A 337 14.78 -17.21 -4.16
N ILE A 338 14.61 -16.81 -5.40
CA ILE A 338 13.62 -17.39 -6.34
C ILE A 338 14.24 -18.13 -7.52
N GLY A 339 15.56 -18.39 -7.46
CA GLY A 339 16.26 -19.09 -8.52
C GLY A 339 16.55 -18.21 -9.75
N SER A 340 16.97 -18.79 -10.89
CA SER A 340 17.43 -18.09 -12.07
C SER A 340 16.29 -17.48 -12.89
N ILE A 341 16.24 -16.14 -12.96
CA ILE A 341 15.29 -15.37 -13.75
C ILE A 341 16.00 -14.72 -14.93
N ASP A 342 15.64 -15.09 -16.16
CA ASP A 342 16.24 -14.54 -17.38
C ASP A 342 15.72 -13.14 -17.70
N LEU A 343 14.41 -12.89 -17.44
CA LEU A 343 13.75 -11.63 -17.77
C LEU A 343 12.72 -11.25 -16.71
N VAL A 344 12.75 -10.01 -16.27
CA VAL A 344 11.67 -9.40 -15.50
C VAL A 344 10.85 -8.48 -16.39
N VAL A 345 9.53 -8.67 -16.40
CA VAL A 345 8.58 -7.79 -17.11
C VAL A 345 7.74 -7.04 -16.09
N LEU A 346 7.72 -5.72 -16.16
CA LEU A 346 6.83 -4.87 -15.36
C LEU A 346 5.64 -4.49 -16.24
N LEU A 347 4.46 -5.04 -15.97
CA LEU A 347 3.22 -4.66 -16.65
C LEU A 347 2.70 -3.36 -16.04
N ALA A 348 2.77 -2.29 -16.80
CA ALA A 348 2.66 -0.90 -16.38
C ALA A 348 3.84 -0.42 -15.50
N THR A 349 3.92 0.91 -15.36
CA THR A 349 4.90 1.55 -14.49
C THR A 349 4.71 1.10 -13.03
N PRO A 350 5.77 0.83 -12.27
CA PRO A 350 5.68 0.53 -10.84
C PRO A 350 5.42 1.78 -9.98
N LYS A 351 5.20 2.95 -10.60
CA LYS A 351 4.91 4.26 -9.99
C LYS A 351 6.06 4.87 -9.18
N GLY A 352 7.21 4.20 -9.09
CA GLY A 352 8.39 4.70 -8.40
C GLY A 352 9.66 4.04 -8.88
N VAL A 353 10.79 4.76 -8.77
CA VAL A 353 12.12 4.34 -9.26
C VAL A 353 12.69 3.22 -8.38
N ALA A 354 12.63 3.39 -7.06
CA ALA A 354 13.14 2.39 -6.11
C ALA A 354 12.46 1.02 -6.33
N ARG A 355 11.15 1.02 -6.50
CA ARG A 355 10.38 -0.20 -6.78
C ARG A 355 10.73 -0.83 -8.13
N ALA A 356 10.96 -0.01 -9.17
CA ALA A 356 11.43 -0.52 -10.46
C ALA A 356 12.75 -1.26 -10.32
N LEU A 357 13.72 -0.67 -9.62
CA LEU A 357 15.02 -1.25 -9.36
C LEU A 357 14.95 -2.55 -8.54
N GLN A 358 14.11 -2.60 -7.50
CA GLN A 358 13.92 -3.78 -6.67
C GLN A 358 13.34 -4.96 -7.46
N ARG A 359 12.31 -4.70 -8.30
CA ARG A 359 11.67 -5.72 -9.15
C ARG A 359 12.63 -6.23 -10.21
N VAL A 360 13.30 -5.33 -10.94
CA VAL A 360 14.24 -5.71 -12.01
C VAL A 360 15.50 -6.39 -11.43
N GLY A 361 15.89 -6.02 -10.23
CA GLY A 361 16.97 -6.67 -9.49
C GLY A 361 16.74 -8.16 -9.21
N ARG A 362 15.51 -8.69 -9.40
CA ARG A 362 15.21 -10.13 -9.34
C ARG A 362 15.77 -10.91 -10.53
N ALA A 363 16.09 -10.25 -11.64
CA ALA A 363 16.76 -10.88 -12.77
C ALA A 363 18.27 -11.01 -12.53
N GLY A 364 18.85 -12.15 -12.92
CA GLY A 364 20.27 -12.47 -12.75
C GLY A 364 20.63 -12.78 -11.29
N HIS A 365 21.40 -13.83 -11.06
CA HIS A 365 21.74 -14.34 -9.70
C HIS A 365 23.09 -13.85 -9.18
N SER A 366 24.02 -13.47 -10.06
CA SER A 366 25.36 -13.07 -9.68
C SER A 366 25.64 -11.61 -10.00
N LEU A 367 26.64 -11.05 -9.32
CA LEU A 367 27.14 -9.70 -9.61
C LEU A 367 27.67 -9.56 -11.05
N ARG A 368 28.02 -10.67 -11.70
CA ARG A 368 28.55 -10.71 -13.07
C ARG A 368 27.45 -10.72 -14.13
N GLU A 369 26.22 -11.06 -13.75
CA GLU A 369 25.09 -11.13 -14.68
C GLU A 369 24.39 -9.78 -14.84
N VAL A 370 23.85 -9.54 -16.03
CA VAL A 370 23.05 -8.34 -16.31
C VAL A 370 21.62 -8.57 -15.90
N SER A 371 21.09 -7.73 -15.00
CA SER A 371 19.65 -7.72 -14.70
C SER A 371 18.85 -7.18 -15.87
N ARG A 372 18.09 -8.06 -16.55
CA ARG A 372 17.27 -7.70 -17.71
C ARG A 372 15.84 -7.37 -17.30
N GLY A 373 15.44 -6.11 -17.48
CA GLY A 373 14.12 -5.61 -17.17
C GLY A 373 13.44 -4.98 -18.37
N LEU A 374 12.14 -5.23 -18.49
CA LEU A 374 11.28 -4.64 -19.52
C LEU A 374 10.08 -3.97 -18.87
N LEU A 375 9.99 -2.62 -18.99
CA LEU A 375 8.76 -1.90 -18.66
C LEU A 375 7.83 -1.97 -19.86
N MET A 376 6.73 -2.72 -19.74
CA MET A 376 5.72 -2.87 -20.78
C MET A 376 4.57 -1.91 -20.53
N ALA A 377 4.52 -0.82 -21.28
CA ALA A 377 3.50 0.20 -21.13
C ALA A 377 2.12 -0.29 -21.56
N THR A 378 1.11 0.08 -20.79
CA THR A 378 -0.30 -0.29 -21.04
C THR A 378 -1.07 0.81 -21.77
N ASN A 379 -0.56 2.03 -21.78
CA ASN A 379 -1.11 3.21 -22.47
C ASN A 379 -0.04 4.30 -22.65
N VAL A 380 -0.36 5.38 -23.33
CA VAL A 380 0.60 6.43 -23.63
C VAL A 380 1.05 7.23 -22.40
N GLY A 381 0.14 7.50 -21.47
CA GLY A 381 0.53 8.10 -20.19
C GLY A 381 1.52 7.21 -19.44
N ASP A 382 1.20 5.91 -19.34
CA ASP A 382 2.06 4.89 -18.76
C ASP A 382 3.39 4.74 -19.54
N LEU A 383 3.39 4.91 -20.86
CA LEU A 383 4.62 4.91 -21.66
C LEU A 383 5.56 6.04 -21.26
N VAL A 384 5.05 7.27 -21.09
CA VAL A 384 5.86 8.40 -20.65
C VAL A 384 6.37 8.18 -19.21
N GLU A 385 5.53 7.63 -18.32
CA GLU A 385 5.94 7.25 -16.97
C GLU A 385 7.04 6.16 -16.99
N CYS A 386 6.89 5.14 -17.82
CA CYS A 386 7.90 4.08 -17.97
C CYS A 386 9.24 4.65 -18.46
N CYS A 387 9.22 5.56 -19.45
CA CYS A 387 10.41 6.22 -19.94
C CYS A 387 11.07 7.10 -18.87
N ALA A 388 10.29 7.93 -18.18
CA ALA A 388 10.79 8.77 -17.08
C ALA A 388 11.36 7.92 -15.93
N THR A 389 10.69 6.81 -15.56
CA THR A 389 11.17 5.88 -14.54
C THR A 389 12.48 5.21 -14.94
N ALA A 390 12.60 4.76 -16.20
CA ALA A 390 13.82 4.15 -16.71
C ALA A 390 14.99 5.15 -16.76
N LEU A 391 14.72 6.38 -17.18
CA LEU A 391 15.71 7.47 -17.21
C LEU A 391 16.26 7.75 -15.81
N LEU A 392 15.36 7.96 -14.84
CA LEU A 392 15.71 8.23 -13.44
C LEU A 392 16.42 7.05 -12.78
N ALA A 393 16.02 5.82 -13.11
CA ALA A 393 16.67 4.61 -12.60
C ALA A 393 18.12 4.48 -13.08
N ARG A 394 18.39 4.78 -14.36
CA ARG A 394 19.75 4.80 -14.93
C ARG A 394 20.61 5.93 -14.33
N ALA A 395 19.98 7.07 -14.01
CA ALA A 395 20.64 8.19 -13.35
C ALA A 395 20.84 7.98 -11.83
N GLY A 396 20.36 6.90 -11.26
CA GLY A 396 20.45 6.62 -9.81
C GLY A 396 19.58 7.52 -8.92
N HIS A 397 18.57 8.16 -9.49
CA HIS A 397 17.71 9.10 -8.78
C HIS A 397 16.56 8.33 -8.09
N LEU A 398 16.63 8.17 -6.76
CA LEU A 398 15.64 7.45 -5.97
C LEU A 398 14.52 8.33 -5.43
N ASP A 399 13.40 7.70 -5.11
CA ASP A 399 12.31 8.32 -4.39
C ASP A 399 12.65 8.51 -2.91
N ARG A 400 12.10 9.54 -2.28
CA ARG A 400 12.29 9.80 -0.86
C ARG A 400 11.36 8.92 -0.03
N ILE A 401 11.91 8.26 1.00
CA ILE A 401 11.09 7.56 2.02
C ILE A 401 10.33 8.56 2.89
N ARG A 402 9.14 8.16 3.34
CA ARG A 402 8.31 8.94 4.27
C ARG A 402 8.05 8.11 5.52
N ILE A 403 8.66 8.50 6.62
CA ILE A 403 8.51 7.84 7.92
C ILE A 403 7.28 8.44 8.62
N PRO A 404 6.27 7.62 9.04
CA PRO A 404 5.15 8.13 9.82
C PRO A 404 5.62 8.74 11.13
N GLU A 405 5.11 9.93 11.48
CA GLU A 405 5.49 10.64 12.71
C GLU A 405 4.47 10.39 13.82
N ALA A 406 4.94 9.96 14.97
CA ALA A 406 4.24 9.79 16.24
C ALA A 406 2.80 9.23 16.14
N PRO A 407 2.54 8.05 15.50
CA PRO A 407 1.18 7.50 15.43
C PRO A 407 0.69 7.10 16.82
N LEU A 408 -0.44 7.71 17.23
CA LEU A 408 -0.97 7.60 18.61
C LEU A 408 -1.57 6.23 18.90
N ASP A 409 -2.12 5.57 17.91
CA ASP A 409 -2.66 4.21 18.01
C ASP A 409 -1.53 3.17 18.22
N VAL A 410 -0.38 3.35 17.58
CA VAL A 410 0.81 2.52 17.80
C VAL A 410 1.43 2.80 19.17
N LEU A 411 1.47 4.08 19.59
CA LEU A 411 1.89 4.47 20.93
C LEU A 411 1.05 3.77 22.01
N ALA A 412 -0.28 3.73 21.83
CA ALA A 412 -1.17 3.03 22.76
C ALA A 412 -0.81 1.53 22.92
N GLN A 413 -0.48 0.84 21.84
CA GLN A 413 0.00 -0.54 21.91
C GLN A 413 1.33 -0.68 22.64
N HIS A 414 2.26 0.25 22.44
CA HIS A 414 3.54 0.21 23.12
C HIS A 414 3.42 0.43 24.61
N LEU A 415 2.63 1.44 25.03
CA LEU A 415 2.35 1.69 26.46
C LEU A 415 1.64 0.50 27.13
N MET A 416 0.68 -0.10 26.42
CA MET A 416 0.04 -1.32 26.89
C MET A 416 1.03 -2.49 27.05
N SER A 417 1.98 -2.61 26.14
CA SER A 417 3.07 -3.60 26.23
C SER A 417 3.95 -3.37 27.46
N LEU A 418 4.27 -2.13 27.80
CA LEU A 418 5.00 -1.77 29.04
C LEU A 418 4.20 -2.17 30.27
N ALA A 419 2.92 -1.78 30.34
CA ALA A 419 2.02 -2.10 31.45
C ALA A 419 1.83 -3.61 31.67
N CYS A 420 1.98 -4.44 30.64
CA CYS A 420 1.87 -5.90 30.75
C CYS A 420 3.01 -6.56 31.52
N THR A 421 4.15 -5.89 31.68
CA THR A 421 5.37 -6.49 32.26
C THR A 421 5.95 -5.70 33.42
N GLY A 422 5.23 -4.73 33.95
CA GLY A 422 5.64 -3.94 35.10
C GLY A 422 4.71 -2.76 35.34
N THR A 423 5.14 -1.87 36.23
CA THR A 423 4.47 -0.61 36.59
C THR A 423 5.33 0.58 36.16
N PRO A 424 5.42 0.88 34.84
CA PRO A 424 6.28 1.92 34.34
C PRO A 424 5.84 3.30 34.84
N CYS A 425 6.83 4.18 35.12
CA CYS A 425 6.60 5.59 35.36
C CYS A 425 6.32 6.32 34.04
N ARG A 426 5.38 7.27 34.02
CA ARG A 426 5.02 8.05 32.82
C ARG A 426 6.23 8.77 32.22
N ASP A 427 7.08 9.38 33.04
CA ASP A 427 8.24 10.12 32.57
C ASP A 427 9.33 9.23 31.95
N GLU A 428 9.53 8.04 32.50
CA GLU A 428 10.45 7.04 31.96
C GLU A 428 9.94 6.49 30.65
N ALA A 429 8.67 6.13 30.59
CA ALA A 429 8.04 5.65 29.37
C ALA A 429 8.04 6.70 28.26
N TYR A 430 7.80 7.99 28.61
CA TYR A 430 7.90 9.09 27.65
C TYR A 430 9.32 9.24 27.10
N ARG A 431 10.33 9.28 28.00
CA ARG A 431 11.74 9.36 27.57
C ARG A 431 12.16 8.19 26.70
N GLN A 432 11.73 6.96 27.05
CA GLN A 432 11.99 5.76 26.25
C GLN A 432 11.40 5.89 24.83
N VAL A 433 10.13 6.26 24.71
CA VAL A 433 9.43 6.41 23.44
C VAL A 433 10.08 7.49 22.58
N CYS A 434 10.46 8.64 23.15
CA CYS A 434 11.08 9.75 22.41
C CYS A 434 12.49 9.43 21.88
N ARG A 435 13.16 8.36 22.35
CA ARG A 435 14.40 7.87 21.73
C ARG A 435 14.18 7.21 20.38
N ALA A 436 12.98 6.68 20.11
CA ALA A 436 12.65 6.14 18.81
C ALA A 436 12.44 7.26 17.78
N HIS A 437 13.13 7.20 16.64
CA HIS A 437 13.12 8.28 15.65
C HIS A 437 11.73 8.77 15.22
N PRO A 438 10.72 7.93 14.97
CA PRO A 438 9.37 8.39 14.64
C PRO A 438 8.71 9.22 15.74
N TYR A 439 9.11 9.04 17.00
CA TYR A 439 8.55 9.73 18.18
C TYR A 439 9.43 10.85 18.74
N ARG A 440 10.52 11.22 18.06
CA ARG A 440 11.47 12.24 18.51
C ARG A 440 10.85 13.60 18.84
N ASN A 441 9.76 13.93 18.16
CA ASN A 441 9.02 15.19 18.32
C ASN A 441 7.65 14.99 18.98
N LEU A 442 7.42 13.85 19.68
CA LEU A 442 6.14 13.58 20.32
C LEU A 442 5.85 14.63 21.39
N PRO A 443 4.75 15.41 21.29
CA PRO A 443 4.37 16.34 22.35
C PRO A 443 4.00 15.59 23.64
N ARG A 444 4.44 16.09 24.80
CA ARG A 444 4.08 15.51 26.10
C ARG A 444 2.56 15.42 26.29
N ALA A 445 1.83 16.43 25.86
CA ALA A 445 0.37 16.44 25.95
C ALA A 445 -0.29 15.28 25.17
N ASP A 446 0.27 14.91 24.01
CA ASP A 446 -0.23 13.79 23.22
C ASP A 446 0.10 12.45 23.87
N PHE A 447 1.28 12.31 24.46
CA PHE A 447 1.63 11.13 25.26
C PHE A 447 0.68 10.94 26.44
N ASP A 448 0.45 12.01 27.24
CA ASP A 448 -0.44 11.97 28.38
C ASP A 448 -1.89 11.69 27.96
N ALA A 449 -2.35 12.24 26.84
CA ALA A 449 -3.67 11.94 26.29
C ALA A 449 -3.82 10.44 25.91
N VAL A 450 -2.75 9.79 25.42
CA VAL A 450 -2.79 8.34 25.15
C VAL A 450 -2.84 7.54 26.45
N VAL A 451 -2.12 7.93 27.49
CA VAL A 451 -2.20 7.29 28.81
C VAL A 451 -3.61 7.40 29.40
N GLU A 452 -4.21 8.59 29.37
CA GLU A 452 -5.59 8.82 29.84
C GLU A 452 -6.63 8.04 29.01
N PHE A 453 -6.42 7.96 27.68
CA PHE A 453 -7.24 7.11 26.82
C PHE A 453 -7.18 5.63 27.24
N LEU A 454 -6.00 5.10 27.51
CA LEU A 454 -5.85 3.71 27.97
C LEU A 454 -6.48 3.48 29.33
N ALA A 455 -6.50 4.48 30.20
CA ALA A 455 -7.12 4.38 31.53
C ALA A 455 -8.65 4.41 31.52
N GLY A 456 -9.28 5.13 30.56
CA GLY A 456 -10.74 5.34 30.59
C GLY A 456 -11.48 5.22 29.26
N GLY A 457 -10.77 5.07 28.13
CA GLY A 457 -11.39 4.99 26.80
C GLY A 457 -11.73 6.35 26.18
N GLY A 458 -11.39 7.46 26.82
CA GLY A 458 -11.76 8.83 26.45
C GLY A 458 -12.70 9.46 27.49
N GLU A 459 -12.81 10.78 27.46
CA GLU A 459 -13.59 11.53 28.46
C GLU A 459 -15.10 11.22 28.37
N SER A 460 -15.62 11.16 27.14
CA SER A 460 -17.03 10.86 26.87
C SER A 460 -17.45 9.44 27.28
N LEU A 461 -16.53 8.48 27.26
CA LEU A 461 -16.78 7.09 27.61
C LEU A 461 -16.45 6.75 29.08
N ARG A 462 -15.58 7.54 29.72
CA ARG A 462 -15.06 7.30 31.06
C ARG A 462 -16.15 7.19 32.13
N ARG A 463 -17.23 7.99 32.05
CA ARG A 463 -18.27 8.04 33.07
C ARG A 463 -19.13 6.78 33.13
N GLN A 464 -19.31 6.08 32.02
CA GLN A 464 -20.28 4.95 31.95
C GLN A 464 -19.63 3.63 31.52
N TYR A 465 -18.47 3.67 30.83
CA TYR A 465 -17.89 2.51 30.15
C TYR A 465 -16.42 2.25 30.48
N THR A 466 -15.92 2.78 31.61
CA THR A 466 -14.51 2.56 32.02
C THR A 466 -14.17 1.07 32.12
N ASP A 467 -15.10 0.24 32.61
CA ASP A 467 -14.88 -1.21 32.73
C ASP A 467 -14.75 -1.90 31.36
N LEU A 468 -15.36 -1.33 30.31
CA LEU A 468 -15.28 -1.86 28.96
C LEU A 468 -14.06 -1.35 28.21
N PHE A 469 -13.75 -0.06 28.31
CA PHE A 469 -12.70 0.59 27.51
C PHE A 469 -11.39 0.81 28.26
N GLY A 470 -11.38 0.90 29.60
CA GLY A 470 -10.15 1.05 30.38
C GLY A 470 -9.26 -0.19 30.28
N LYS A 471 -8.00 -0.01 29.94
CA LYS A 471 -7.00 -1.06 29.76
C LYS A 471 -5.96 -1.06 30.85
N ILE A 472 -5.62 0.12 31.36
CA ILE A 472 -4.65 0.31 32.44
C ILE A 472 -5.30 0.92 33.67
N HIS A 473 -4.69 0.68 34.80
CA HIS A 473 -4.93 1.38 36.06
C HIS A 473 -3.82 2.39 36.31
N LEU A 474 -4.18 3.57 36.78
CA LEU A 474 -3.24 4.64 37.10
C LEU A 474 -3.09 4.75 38.63
N GLU A 475 -1.86 4.72 39.12
CA GLU A 475 -1.50 4.96 40.49
C GLU A 475 -0.44 6.05 40.59
N GLY A 476 -0.88 7.29 40.84
CA GLY A 476 0.00 8.45 40.79
C GLY A 476 0.59 8.65 39.40
N ASP A 477 1.91 8.56 39.31
CA ASP A 477 2.66 8.73 38.06
C ASP A 477 3.02 7.40 37.35
N THR A 478 2.52 6.29 37.87
CA THR A 478 2.74 4.96 37.32
C THR A 478 1.46 4.40 36.71
N PHE A 479 1.60 3.41 35.86
CA PHE A 479 0.48 2.70 35.26
C PHE A 479 0.76 1.19 35.12
N GLU A 480 -0.28 0.40 35.27
CA GLU A 480 -0.23 -1.07 35.13
C GLU A 480 -1.43 -1.62 34.37
N VAL A 481 -1.34 -2.85 33.91
CA VAL A 481 -2.47 -3.50 33.24
C VAL A 481 -3.62 -3.75 34.22
N ARG A 482 -4.84 -3.36 33.84
CA ARG A 482 -6.02 -3.39 34.70
C ARG A 482 -6.40 -4.79 35.18
N SER A 483 -6.22 -5.82 34.36
CA SER A 483 -6.61 -7.19 34.72
C SER A 483 -6.01 -8.25 33.78
N GLY A 484 -6.03 -9.51 34.24
CA GLY A 484 -5.58 -10.65 33.44
C GLY A 484 -6.37 -10.87 32.12
N PRO A 485 -7.70 -10.72 32.08
CA PRO A 485 -8.46 -10.72 30.83
C PRO A 485 -8.01 -9.65 29.85
N VAL A 486 -7.81 -8.41 30.27
CA VAL A 486 -7.31 -7.31 29.43
C VAL A 486 -5.93 -7.63 28.86
N ARG A 487 -5.01 -8.19 29.67
CA ARG A 487 -3.70 -8.66 29.20
C ARG A 487 -3.84 -9.72 28.12
N ARG A 488 -4.73 -10.71 28.28
CA ARG A 488 -4.97 -11.76 27.28
C ARG A 488 -5.51 -11.21 25.97
N ASP A 489 -6.50 -10.32 26.04
CA ASP A 489 -7.08 -9.69 24.86
C ASP A 489 -6.04 -8.85 24.13
N PHE A 490 -5.18 -8.11 24.83
CA PHE A 490 -4.08 -7.39 24.23
C PHE A 490 -3.12 -8.32 23.51
N LEU A 491 -2.63 -9.38 24.14
CA LEU A 491 -1.67 -10.32 23.54
C LEU A 491 -2.21 -11.02 22.26
N GLN A 492 -3.55 -11.13 22.13
CA GLN A 492 -4.21 -11.70 20.94
C GLN A 492 -4.42 -10.66 19.82
N ASN A 493 -4.31 -9.36 20.12
CA ASN A 493 -4.60 -8.28 19.20
C ASN A 493 -3.40 -7.36 18.92
N ILE A 494 -2.19 -7.76 19.34
CA ILE A 494 -0.98 -6.98 19.09
C ILE A 494 -0.63 -6.93 17.60
N GLY A 495 -0.22 -5.76 17.12
CA GLY A 495 0.18 -5.50 15.74
C GLY A 495 -0.66 -4.43 15.07
N THR A 496 -0.15 -3.90 13.96
CA THR A 496 -0.73 -2.77 13.23
C THR A 496 -1.40 -3.20 11.91
N ILE A 497 -1.48 -4.50 11.63
CA ILE A 497 -2.12 -5.03 10.42
C ILE A 497 -3.61 -5.17 10.69
N SER A 498 -4.38 -4.16 10.29
CA SER A 498 -5.85 -4.24 10.28
C SER A 498 -6.29 -5.27 9.24
N GLY A 499 -7.06 -6.27 9.67
CA GLY A 499 -7.58 -7.30 8.76
C GLY A 499 -8.73 -6.77 7.92
N GLU A 500 -8.59 -6.77 6.61
CA GLU A 500 -9.74 -6.76 5.71
C GLU A 500 -10.46 -8.11 5.83
N GLY A 501 -11.79 -8.11 5.72
CA GLY A 501 -12.57 -9.35 5.74
C GLY A 501 -12.25 -10.22 4.55
N MET A 502 -11.54 -11.29 4.81
CA MET A 502 -11.14 -12.26 3.79
C MET A 502 -11.98 -13.52 3.91
N VAL A 503 -12.67 -13.88 2.85
CA VAL A 503 -13.47 -15.11 2.71
C VAL A 503 -12.60 -16.20 2.12
N GLN A 504 -12.56 -17.36 2.77
CA GLN A 504 -11.75 -18.50 2.33
C GLN A 504 -12.36 -19.16 1.09
N VAL A 505 -11.54 -19.46 0.10
CA VAL A 505 -11.95 -20.20 -1.11
C VAL A 505 -11.48 -21.64 -1.01
N ILE A 506 -12.44 -22.57 -1.06
CA ILE A 506 -12.24 -24.01 -0.83
C ILE A 506 -12.60 -24.79 -2.11
N LEU A 507 -11.62 -25.47 -2.68
CA LEU A 507 -11.77 -26.36 -3.82
C LEU A 507 -11.60 -27.81 -3.37
N ARG A 508 -12.63 -28.64 -3.46
CA ARG A 508 -12.57 -30.06 -3.05
C ARG A 508 -11.95 -30.29 -1.66
N ASN A 509 -12.39 -29.54 -0.66
CA ASN A 509 -11.87 -29.56 0.71
C ASN A 509 -10.45 -29.03 0.91
N THR A 510 -9.80 -28.51 -0.13
CA THR A 510 -8.51 -27.84 -0.02
C THR A 510 -8.68 -26.34 -0.10
N ARG A 511 -8.08 -25.61 0.83
CA ARG A 511 -8.02 -24.16 0.79
C ARG A 511 -7.05 -23.73 -0.30
N ILE A 512 -7.50 -22.90 -1.23
CA ILE A 512 -6.67 -22.41 -2.34
C ILE A 512 -6.32 -20.93 -2.24
N GLY A 513 -7.03 -20.19 -1.41
CA GLY A 513 -6.79 -18.77 -1.21
C GLY A 513 -7.95 -18.07 -0.56
N SER A 514 -7.98 -16.76 -0.70
CA SER A 514 -9.02 -15.91 -0.11
C SER A 514 -9.39 -14.74 -1.04
N ILE A 515 -10.65 -14.31 -0.95
CA ILE A 515 -11.21 -13.15 -1.64
C ILE A 515 -11.77 -12.17 -0.64
N GLU A 516 -11.85 -10.89 -1.01
CA GLU A 516 -12.44 -9.87 -0.12
C GLU A 516 -13.95 -10.08 0.05
N GLU A 517 -14.43 -9.82 1.27
CA GLU A 517 -15.86 -9.92 1.61
C GLU A 517 -16.73 -9.03 0.70
N GLY A 518 -16.24 -7.85 0.30
CA GLY A 518 -16.96 -6.95 -0.62
C GLY A 518 -17.18 -7.56 -2.01
N PHE A 519 -16.25 -8.35 -2.52
CA PHE A 519 -16.41 -9.12 -3.77
C PHE A 519 -17.31 -10.33 -3.54
N PHE A 520 -17.09 -11.09 -2.45
CA PHE A 520 -17.87 -12.30 -2.11
C PHE A 520 -19.36 -12.02 -1.98
N ARG A 521 -19.76 -10.90 -1.37
CA ARG A 521 -21.19 -10.54 -1.21
C ARG A 521 -21.94 -10.38 -2.53
N ARG A 522 -21.26 -10.14 -3.64
CA ARG A 522 -21.82 -9.99 -4.97
C ARG A 522 -21.91 -11.30 -5.73
N LEU A 523 -21.15 -12.31 -5.30
CA LEU A 523 -21.14 -13.63 -5.93
C LEU A 523 -22.42 -14.40 -5.62
N LYS A 524 -22.94 -15.07 -6.64
CA LYS A 524 -24.05 -16.02 -6.56
C LYS A 524 -23.56 -17.41 -6.88
N VAL A 525 -24.30 -18.44 -6.44
CA VAL A 525 -24.07 -19.81 -6.86
C VAL A 525 -24.20 -19.90 -8.38
N GLY A 526 -23.20 -20.50 -9.03
CA GLY A 526 -23.09 -20.58 -10.49
C GLY A 526 -22.14 -19.55 -11.11
N ASP A 527 -21.84 -18.43 -10.43
CA ASP A 527 -20.89 -17.42 -10.93
C ASP A 527 -19.48 -18.01 -11.05
N VAL A 528 -18.73 -17.53 -12.06
CA VAL A 528 -17.38 -17.99 -12.33
C VAL A 528 -16.39 -16.85 -12.10
N PHE A 529 -15.33 -17.10 -11.32
CA PHE A 529 -14.27 -16.12 -11.08
C PHE A 529 -12.87 -16.75 -11.16
N ALA A 530 -11.84 -15.90 -11.38
CA ALA A 530 -10.45 -16.32 -11.45
C ALA A 530 -9.78 -16.32 -10.07
N LEU A 531 -9.11 -17.42 -9.70
CA LEU A 531 -8.18 -17.45 -8.55
C LEU A 531 -7.11 -18.53 -8.80
N ALA A 532 -5.85 -18.23 -8.43
CA ALA A 532 -4.68 -19.08 -8.72
C ALA A 532 -4.51 -19.34 -10.24
N GLY A 533 -4.87 -18.35 -11.10
CA GLY A 533 -4.85 -18.47 -12.55
C GLY A 533 -5.82 -19.51 -13.13
N ARG A 534 -6.89 -19.85 -12.41
CA ARG A 534 -7.90 -20.87 -12.79
C ARG A 534 -9.30 -20.26 -12.76
N ALA A 535 -10.17 -20.70 -13.67
CA ALA A 535 -11.60 -20.39 -13.61
C ALA A 535 -12.30 -21.30 -12.60
N LEU A 536 -13.03 -20.72 -11.66
CA LEU A 536 -13.68 -21.40 -10.54
C LEU A 536 -15.16 -21.01 -10.49
N ARG A 537 -16.05 -22.00 -10.44
CA ARG A 537 -17.51 -21.80 -10.30
C ARG A 537 -17.91 -21.93 -8.85
N VAL A 538 -18.69 -20.99 -8.35
CA VAL A 538 -19.27 -21.02 -7.02
C VAL A 538 -20.33 -22.11 -6.92
N GLU A 539 -20.12 -23.08 -6.04
CA GLU A 539 -21.09 -24.17 -5.76
C GLU A 539 -21.94 -23.85 -4.53
N ARG A 540 -21.32 -23.32 -3.48
CA ARG A 540 -21.97 -23.03 -2.20
C ARG A 540 -21.24 -21.89 -1.47
N THR A 541 -22.00 -21.10 -0.75
CA THR A 541 -21.47 -20.02 0.10
C THR A 541 -21.75 -20.30 1.57
N GLY A 542 -20.75 -20.12 2.45
CA GLY A 542 -20.85 -20.15 3.90
C GLY A 542 -20.71 -18.75 4.51
N ALA A 543 -20.57 -18.67 5.83
CA ALA A 543 -20.44 -17.38 6.52
C ALA A 543 -19.15 -16.61 6.15
N MET A 544 -18.02 -17.31 6.05
CA MET A 544 -16.70 -16.79 5.66
C MET A 544 -15.98 -17.79 4.73
N GLU A 545 -16.74 -18.59 4.00
CA GLU A 545 -16.23 -19.63 3.11
C GLU A 545 -16.97 -19.61 1.78
N CYS A 546 -16.24 -19.83 0.69
CA CYS A 546 -16.73 -19.95 -0.66
C CYS A 546 -16.28 -21.31 -1.22
N PHE A 547 -17.19 -22.22 -1.41
CA PHE A 547 -16.90 -23.55 -1.97
C PHE A 547 -17.03 -23.49 -3.49
N VAL A 548 -16.00 -23.97 -4.17
CA VAL A 548 -15.91 -23.83 -5.63
C VAL A 548 -15.53 -25.15 -6.33
N ALA A 549 -15.90 -25.26 -7.59
CA ALA A 549 -15.42 -26.28 -8.52
C ALA A 549 -14.64 -25.65 -9.70
N ARG A 550 -13.82 -26.42 -10.40
CA ARG A 550 -13.20 -25.96 -11.65
C ARG A 550 -14.28 -25.72 -12.71
N ALA A 551 -14.09 -24.66 -13.49
CA ALA A 551 -14.98 -24.27 -14.57
C ALA A 551 -14.19 -24.06 -15.88
N ASP A 552 -13.47 -25.10 -16.30
CA ASP A 552 -12.63 -25.04 -17.49
C ASP A 552 -13.49 -24.67 -18.73
N GLY A 553 -13.00 -23.74 -19.55
CA GLY A 553 -13.69 -23.22 -20.73
C GLY A 553 -14.73 -22.11 -20.45
N ALA A 554 -14.94 -21.71 -19.20
CA ALA A 554 -15.79 -20.57 -18.87
C ALA A 554 -14.95 -19.30 -18.72
N THR A 555 -15.45 -18.16 -19.22
CA THR A 555 -14.80 -16.86 -19.02
C THR A 555 -15.04 -16.38 -17.57
N PRO A 556 -14.01 -16.26 -16.74
CA PRO A 556 -14.18 -15.85 -15.35
C PRO A 556 -14.24 -14.33 -15.19
N THR A 557 -14.99 -13.86 -14.20
CA THR A 557 -14.78 -12.53 -13.65
C THR A 557 -13.51 -12.51 -12.78
N VAL A 558 -12.83 -11.39 -12.70
CA VAL A 558 -11.62 -11.27 -11.87
C VAL A 558 -11.99 -10.62 -10.54
N PRO A 559 -11.63 -11.23 -9.38
CA PRO A 559 -11.87 -10.62 -8.09
C PRO A 559 -11.22 -9.25 -8.01
N ARG A 560 -11.93 -8.30 -7.43
CA ARG A 560 -11.36 -6.99 -7.11
C ARG A 560 -10.94 -7.02 -5.65
N TRP A 561 -9.66 -6.79 -5.40
CA TRP A 561 -9.14 -6.49 -4.09
C TRP A 561 -9.02 -4.98 -3.96
N GLY A 562 -9.35 -4.41 -2.81
CA GLY A 562 -9.09 -3.01 -2.46
C GLY A 562 -7.58 -2.78 -2.53
N ALA A 563 -7.08 -2.60 -3.74
CA ALA A 563 -5.66 -2.42 -3.95
C ALA A 563 -5.26 -1.05 -3.42
N ASN A 564 -4.25 -1.00 -2.56
CA ASN A 564 -3.45 0.20 -2.36
C ASN A 564 -2.89 0.57 -3.74
N LYS A 565 -3.48 1.58 -4.36
CA LYS A 565 -2.94 2.12 -5.61
C LYS A 565 -1.67 2.85 -5.24
N PHE A 566 -0.53 2.36 -5.71
CA PHE A 566 0.75 3.02 -5.49
C PHE A 566 0.69 4.44 -6.02
N PRO A 567 1.04 5.45 -5.21
CA PRO A 567 1.09 6.83 -5.68
C PRO A 567 2.24 7.00 -6.67
N LEU A 568 2.03 7.86 -7.66
CA LEU A 568 3.10 8.28 -8.57
C LEU A 568 4.15 9.06 -7.78
N ALA A 569 5.40 8.60 -7.83
CA ALA A 569 6.50 9.26 -7.17
C ALA A 569 6.71 10.69 -7.66
N ASN A 570 7.00 11.60 -6.73
CA ASN A 570 7.12 13.02 -7.03
C ASN A 570 8.24 13.33 -8.06
N ARG A 571 9.32 12.55 -7.99
CA ARG A 571 10.46 12.70 -8.91
C ARG A 571 10.07 12.32 -10.34
N VAL A 572 9.34 11.23 -10.52
CA VAL A 572 8.77 10.81 -11.82
C VAL A 572 7.80 11.86 -12.35
N ALA A 573 6.91 12.38 -11.51
CA ALA A 573 5.97 13.43 -11.87
C ALA A 573 6.68 14.72 -12.33
N ARG A 574 7.77 15.13 -11.66
CA ARG A 574 8.59 16.28 -12.06
C ARG A 574 9.25 16.06 -13.42
N GLU A 575 9.82 14.88 -13.65
CA GLU A 575 10.46 14.53 -14.92
C GLU A 575 9.46 14.60 -16.09
N ILE A 576 8.23 14.10 -15.89
CA ILE A 576 7.16 14.18 -16.89
C ILE A 576 6.78 15.66 -17.15
N ARG A 577 6.69 16.49 -16.12
CA ARG A 577 6.38 17.94 -16.30
C ARG A 577 7.48 18.66 -17.09
N SER A 578 8.76 18.40 -16.76
CA SER A 578 9.90 18.96 -17.48
C SER A 578 9.86 18.55 -18.96
N PHE A 579 9.69 17.27 -19.23
CA PHE A 579 9.55 16.76 -20.59
C PHE A 579 8.41 17.43 -21.36
N ARG A 580 7.21 17.59 -20.73
CA ARG A 580 6.07 18.24 -21.36
C ARG A 580 6.30 19.74 -21.62
N ALA A 581 7.00 20.43 -20.74
CA ALA A 581 7.36 21.85 -20.94
C ALA A 581 8.27 22.01 -22.16
N GLU A 582 9.36 21.22 -22.21
CA GLU A 582 10.30 21.22 -23.34
C GLU A 582 9.59 20.82 -24.67
N LEU A 583 8.67 19.86 -24.60
CA LEU A 583 7.92 19.41 -25.77
C LEU A 583 6.95 20.49 -26.28
N ARG A 584 6.27 21.19 -25.38
CA ARG A 584 5.36 22.31 -25.72
C ARG A 584 6.11 23.43 -26.43
N GLU A 585 7.26 23.85 -25.89
CA GLU A 585 8.11 24.89 -26.53
C GLU A 585 8.45 24.53 -27.98
N ARG A 586 8.75 23.26 -28.26
CA ARG A 586 9.08 22.78 -29.60
C ARG A 586 7.86 22.75 -30.53
N PHE A 587 6.69 22.41 -30.04
CA PHE A 587 5.44 22.53 -30.82
C PHE A 587 5.12 24.00 -31.14
N GLU A 588 5.32 24.92 -30.19
CA GLU A 588 5.13 26.35 -30.35
C GLU A 588 6.17 26.95 -31.30
N ALA A 589 7.39 26.41 -31.34
CA ALA A 589 8.44 26.78 -32.34
C ALA A 589 8.16 26.24 -33.75
N GLY A 590 7.15 25.36 -33.89
CA GLY A 590 6.82 24.79 -35.21
C GLY A 590 7.76 23.69 -35.69
N ASP A 591 8.44 22.99 -34.79
CA ASP A 591 9.32 21.88 -35.14
C ASP A 591 8.57 20.82 -35.96
N ALA A 592 9.15 20.36 -37.07
CA ALA A 592 8.56 19.34 -37.90
C ALA A 592 8.50 17.97 -37.16
N ALA A 593 7.54 17.14 -37.53
CA ALA A 593 7.25 15.87 -36.85
C ALA A 593 8.46 14.92 -36.78
N GLY A 594 9.25 14.78 -37.84
CA GLY A 594 10.43 13.90 -37.85
C GLY A 594 11.52 14.34 -36.85
N PRO A 595 12.06 15.56 -36.92
CA PRO A 595 13.00 16.09 -35.94
C PRO A 595 12.49 16.06 -34.50
N LEU A 596 11.19 16.28 -34.30
CA LEU A 596 10.56 16.24 -32.98
C LEU A 596 10.51 14.81 -32.42
N GLN A 597 10.17 13.82 -33.26
CA GLN A 597 10.22 12.40 -32.86
C GLN A 597 11.65 11.96 -32.53
N ASP A 598 12.64 12.39 -33.29
CA ASP A 598 14.06 12.11 -33.00
C ASP A 598 14.50 12.76 -31.69
N TRP A 599 14.03 13.96 -31.38
CA TRP A 599 14.29 14.60 -30.10
C TRP A 599 13.62 13.85 -28.95
N ILE A 600 12.35 13.45 -29.07
CA ILE A 600 11.65 12.64 -28.07
C ILE A 600 12.41 11.33 -27.79
N ALA A 601 12.86 10.65 -28.87
CA ALA A 601 13.62 9.41 -28.76
C ALA A 601 14.90 9.59 -27.95
N ARG A 602 15.65 10.66 -28.19
CA ARG A 602 16.87 10.99 -27.44
C ARG A 602 16.56 11.45 -26.02
N ARG A 603 15.59 12.36 -25.86
CA ARG A 603 15.25 12.97 -24.55
C ARG A 603 14.75 11.95 -23.53
N LEU A 604 13.98 10.96 -23.97
CA LEU A 604 13.40 9.90 -23.14
C LEU A 604 14.15 8.56 -23.24
N ASP A 605 15.16 8.46 -24.09
CA ASP A 605 15.88 7.21 -24.38
C ASP A 605 14.93 6.03 -24.63
N CYS A 606 13.95 6.24 -25.54
CA CYS A 606 12.82 5.32 -25.70
C CYS A 606 12.68 4.64 -27.06
N GLY A 607 13.58 4.91 -27.98
CA GLY A 607 13.53 4.38 -29.34
C GLY A 607 12.47 5.05 -30.25
N ALA A 608 12.70 5.01 -31.57
CA ALA A 608 11.90 5.74 -32.56
C ALA A 608 10.40 5.39 -32.52
N THR A 609 10.06 4.13 -32.35
CA THR A 609 8.67 3.69 -32.38
C THR A 609 7.86 4.24 -31.18
N ASN A 610 8.44 4.20 -29.96
CA ASN A 610 7.82 4.79 -28.78
C ASN A 610 7.71 6.32 -28.91
N ALA A 611 8.74 6.96 -29.47
CA ALA A 611 8.76 8.41 -29.73
C ALA A 611 7.64 8.83 -30.68
N ALA A 612 7.39 8.07 -31.75
CA ALA A 612 6.30 8.32 -32.68
C ALA A 612 4.93 8.25 -32.03
N VAL A 613 4.71 7.28 -31.13
CA VAL A 613 3.46 7.16 -30.34
C VAL A 613 3.29 8.36 -29.40
N ILE A 614 4.33 8.74 -28.66
CA ILE A 614 4.32 9.90 -27.76
C ILE A 614 4.04 11.19 -28.53
N HIS A 615 4.74 11.40 -29.66
CA HIS A 615 4.52 12.55 -30.53
C HIS A 615 3.07 12.64 -31.00
N ARG A 616 2.50 11.57 -31.54
CA ARG A 616 1.14 11.56 -32.10
C ARG A 616 0.09 12.00 -31.07
N VAL A 617 0.19 11.54 -29.82
CA VAL A 617 -0.77 11.89 -28.79
C VAL A 617 -0.61 13.33 -28.31
N HIS A 618 0.63 13.79 -28.14
CA HIS A 618 0.88 15.17 -27.73
C HIS A 618 0.58 16.18 -28.86
N ALA A 619 0.80 15.79 -30.11
CA ALA A 619 0.35 16.60 -31.25
C ALA A 619 -1.16 16.75 -31.30
N ALA A 620 -1.91 15.66 -31.07
CA ALA A 620 -3.36 15.72 -30.99
C ALA A 620 -3.84 16.57 -29.79
N GLN A 621 -3.14 16.51 -28.65
CA GLN A 621 -3.42 17.37 -27.51
C GLN A 621 -3.16 18.84 -27.84
N HIS A 622 -2.02 19.15 -28.46
CA HIS A 622 -1.65 20.51 -28.84
C HIS A 622 -2.62 21.11 -29.88
N GLY A 623 -3.09 20.30 -30.84
CA GLY A 623 -4.07 20.74 -31.84
C GLY A 623 -5.48 20.97 -31.31
N MET A 624 -5.85 20.31 -30.18
CA MET A 624 -7.19 20.45 -29.56
C MET A 624 -7.21 21.45 -28.42
N SER A 625 -6.12 21.52 -27.65
CA SER A 625 -6.01 22.31 -26.42
C SER A 625 -4.55 22.67 -26.17
N GLU A 626 -4.14 22.75 -24.91
CA GLU A 626 -2.74 23.00 -24.53
C GLU A 626 -2.11 21.75 -23.92
N ILE A 627 -0.79 21.58 -24.03
CA ILE A 627 -0.05 20.53 -23.32
C ILE A 627 0.11 20.99 -21.87
N PRO A 628 -0.45 20.28 -20.86
CA PRO A 628 -0.33 20.67 -19.45
C PRO A 628 1.11 20.48 -18.98
N THR A 629 1.70 21.56 -18.47
CA THR A 629 3.06 21.64 -17.94
C THR A 629 3.05 21.99 -16.45
N GLY A 630 4.21 22.37 -15.90
CA GLY A 630 4.31 22.91 -14.55
C GLY A 630 4.10 24.43 -14.47
N ASP A 631 4.10 25.14 -15.60
CA ASP A 631 4.15 26.62 -15.63
C ASP A 631 2.77 27.27 -15.50
N PHE A 632 1.73 26.48 -15.68
CA PHE A 632 0.33 26.90 -15.55
C PHE A 632 -0.56 25.72 -15.18
N LEU A 633 -1.72 26.00 -14.60
CA LEU A 633 -2.76 25.01 -14.39
C LEU A 633 -3.76 25.05 -15.55
N LEU A 634 -3.81 23.97 -16.33
CA LEU A 634 -4.81 23.78 -17.38
C LEU A 634 -6.09 23.19 -16.78
N VAL A 635 -7.22 23.83 -17.07
CA VAL A 635 -8.58 23.33 -16.78
C VAL A 635 -9.34 23.24 -18.09
N GLU A 636 -9.71 22.03 -18.49
CA GLU A 636 -10.48 21.81 -19.71
C GLU A 636 -11.95 21.55 -19.38
N SER A 637 -12.87 22.18 -20.09
CA SER A 637 -14.33 22.07 -19.91
C SER A 637 -14.94 21.28 -21.06
N PHE A 638 -15.68 20.24 -20.75
CA PHE A 638 -16.40 19.40 -21.71
C PHE A 638 -17.86 19.21 -21.30
N VAL A 639 -18.80 19.34 -22.24
CA VAL A 639 -20.23 19.14 -22.03
C VAL A 639 -20.65 17.77 -22.55
N GLU A 640 -21.12 16.92 -21.66
CA GLU A 640 -21.67 15.60 -21.98
C GLU A 640 -23.19 15.70 -22.06
N ILE A 641 -23.77 15.33 -23.19
CA ILE A 641 -25.23 15.22 -23.40
C ILE A 641 -25.53 13.72 -23.40
N ALA A 642 -26.01 13.21 -22.27
CA ALA A 642 -26.43 11.82 -22.18
C ALA A 642 -27.83 11.66 -22.75
N ALA A 643 -28.05 10.69 -23.63
CA ALA A 643 -29.38 10.28 -24.03
C ALA A 643 -30.21 9.91 -22.78
N PRO A 644 -31.55 10.09 -22.82
CA PRO A 644 -32.40 9.64 -21.73
C PRO A 644 -32.06 8.18 -21.44
N GLU A 645 -31.76 7.82 -20.18
CA GLU A 645 -31.65 6.42 -19.79
C GLU A 645 -32.94 5.73 -20.25
N GLU A 646 -32.83 4.75 -21.17
CA GLU A 646 -33.92 3.84 -21.43
C GLU A 646 -34.33 3.30 -20.07
N THR A 647 -35.49 3.67 -19.60
CA THR A 647 -36.07 3.20 -18.34
C THR A 647 -35.93 1.69 -18.33
N ASN A 648 -35.17 1.18 -17.40
CA ASN A 648 -34.98 -0.25 -17.16
C ASN A 648 -36.32 -0.97 -17.42
N PRO A 649 -36.35 -2.07 -18.21
CA PRO A 649 -37.58 -2.84 -18.38
C PRO A 649 -38.12 -3.15 -16.97
N PRO A 650 -39.44 -3.04 -16.76
CA PRO A 650 -40.05 -3.17 -15.45
C PRO A 650 -39.54 -4.47 -14.83
N LYS A 651 -38.99 -4.38 -13.61
CA LYS A 651 -38.54 -5.54 -12.84
C LYS A 651 -39.61 -6.61 -12.94
N PRO A 652 -39.30 -7.87 -13.36
CA PRO A 652 -40.30 -8.91 -13.43
C PRO A 652 -40.96 -9.00 -12.05
N GLN A 653 -42.29 -8.80 -12.04
CA GLN A 653 -43.09 -8.92 -10.83
C GLN A 653 -42.83 -10.32 -10.25
N PRO A 654 -42.59 -10.46 -8.93
CA PRO A 654 -42.46 -11.77 -8.34
C PRO A 654 -43.75 -12.56 -8.60
N LEU A 655 -43.61 -13.68 -9.32
CA LEU A 655 -44.67 -14.65 -9.52
C LEU A 655 -45.31 -14.97 -8.16
N ARG A 656 -46.55 -14.52 -7.96
CA ARG A 656 -47.37 -14.93 -6.80
C ARG A 656 -47.43 -16.44 -6.77
N ARG A 657 -46.69 -17.07 -5.87
CA ARG A 657 -46.87 -18.49 -5.53
C ARG A 657 -48.26 -18.66 -4.94
N ARG A 658 -49.11 -19.40 -5.66
CA ARG A 658 -50.38 -19.93 -5.15
C ARG A 658 -50.08 -20.79 -3.90
N GLY A 659 -50.91 -20.61 -2.91
CA GLY A 659 -50.85 -21.07 -1.55
C GLY A 659 -50.53 -22.55 -1.33
N MET A 660 -49.81 -22.81 -0.28
CA MET A 660 -49.91 -24.03 0.54
C MET A 660 -50.08 -23.60 2.03
N PRO A 661 -50.82 -24.40 2.80
CA PRO A 661 -51.38 -23.98 4.07
C PRO A 661 -50.35 -23.97 5.20
N ALA A 662 -50.61 -23.09 6.17
CA ALA A 662 -49.89 -23.00 7.41
C ALA A 662 -50.03 -24.27 8.26
N SER A 663 -48.90 -24.79 8.81
CA SER A 663 -48.90 -25.57 10.03
C SER A 663 -47.89 -24.97 10.99
N ALA A 664 -48.42 -24.73 12.15
CA ALA A 664 -47.74 -24.17 13.32
C ALA A 664 -46.67 -25.12 13.87
N THR A 665 -45.58 -24.56 14.38
CA THR A 665 -45.01 -24.90 15.69
C THR A 665 -44.02 -23.82 16.12
N GLU A 666 -44.29 -23.29 17.26
CA GLU A 666 -43.53 -22.30 18.03
C GLU A 666 -42.39 -22.93 18.85
N PRO A 667 -41.68 -22.17 19.68
CA PRO A 667 -40.26 -21.89 19.61
C PRO A 667 -39.51 -22.31 20.84
N GLY A 668 -38.20 -22.37 20.76
CA GLY A 668 -37.29 -22.42 21.89
C GLY A 668 -36.70 -21.02 22.20
N GLN A 669 -37.07 -20.50 23.31
CA GLN A 669 -36.50 -19.31 23.95
C GLN A 669 -35.03 -19.60 24.35
N LEU A 670 -34.15 -18.69 24.02
CA LEU A 670 -32.93 -18.44 24.78
C LEU A 670 -32.74 -16.92 24.89
N ALA A 671 -32.93 -16.48 26.12
CA ALA A 671 -32.75 -15.10 26.55
C ALA A 671 -31.27 -14.71 26.53
N MET A 672 -30.99 -13.56 25.93
CA MET A 672 -29.81 -12.78 26.26
C MET A 672 -30.23 -11.32 26.41
N ALA A 673 -29.83 -10.75 27.48
CA ALA A 673 -30.19 -9.42 27.96
C ALA A 673 -29.78 -8.34 26.94
N GLY A 674 -30.76 -7.69 26.32
CA GLY A 674 -30.60 -6.50 25.52
C GLY A 674 -31.29 -5.33 26.21
N VAL A 675 -30.60 -4.25 26.31
CA VAL A 675 -31.13 -2.96 26.75
C VAL A 675 -32.08 -2.44 25.68
N TRP A 676 -33.36 -2.32 26.09
CA TRP A 676 -34.41 -1.71 25.29
C TRP A 676 -34.34 -0.19 25.40
N LEU A 677 -34.30 0.52 24.28
CA LEU A 677 -34.71 1.91 24.15
C LEU A 677 -36.06 1.95 23.46
N ASP A 678 -37.03 2.50 24.17
CA ASP A 678 -38.43 2.61 23.84
C ASP A 678 -38.70 3.50 22.60
N PRO A 679 -39.45 3.08 21.58
CA PRO A 679 -39.71 3.88 20.38
C PRO A 679 -40.98 4.75 20.51
N LYS A 680 -41.31 5.32 21.66
CA LYS A 680 -42.45 6.23 21.81
C LYS A 680 -42.06 7.59 22.39
N ALA A 681 -41.41 8.46 21.59
CA ALA A 681 -41.43 9.91 21.82
C ALA A 681 -41.40 10.63 20.48
N ARG A 682 -42.49 10.50 19.70
CA ARG A 682 -42.85 11.47 18.69
C ARG A 682 -44.11 12.19 19.19
N SER A 683 -43.94 13.41 19.65
CA SER A 683 -45.07 14.36 19.63
C SER A 683 -44.55 15.79 19.57
N LYS A 684 -44.97 16.44 18.48
CA LYS A 684 -45.37 17.85 18.37
C LYS A 684 -44.32 18.93 18.64
N ALA A 685 -43.81 19.49 17.55
CA ALA A 685 -43.60 20.93 17.46
C ALA A 685 -44.07 21.42 16.10
N SER A 686 -44.91 22.41 16.17
CA SER A 686 -45.76 22.97 15.14
C SER A 686 -45.03 23.83 14.12
N SER A 687 -45.64 23.86 12.94
CA SER A 687 -45.49 24.80 11.84
C SER A 687 -45.51 26.29 12.25
N ALA A 688 -44.54 27.04 11.74
CA ALA A 688 -44.75 28.47 11.37
C ALA A 688 -43.72 28.87 10.34
N ALA A 689 -44.19 29.10 9.12
CA ALA A 689 -43.44 29.77 8.09
C ALA A 689 -43.69 31.30 8.19
N PRO A 690 -42.69 32.14 8.01
CA PRO A 690 -42.93 33.57 7.78
C PRO A 690 -42.98 33.89 6.28
N PRO A 691 -43.65 35.01 5.89
CA PRO A 691 -44.11 35.29 4.53
C PRO A 691 -43.03 35.91 3.63
N ALA A 692 -43.20 35.66 2.33
CA ALA A 692 -42.40 36.21 1.26
C ALA A 692 -42.55 37.71 1.12
N SER A 693 -41.45 38.46 1.05
CA SER A 693 -41.43 39.82 0.57
C SER A 693 -40.91 39.88 -0.88
N LYS A 694 -41.76 40.42 -1.72
CA LYS A 694 -41.45 40.81 -3.11
C LYS A 694 -40.57 42.03 -3.12
N ALA A 695 -39.46 41.97 -3.82
CA ALA A 695 -38.76 43.17 -4.31
C ALA A 695 -38.18 42.91 -5.71
N ALA A 696 -38.32 43.94 -6.50
CA ALA A 696 -38.31 43.94 -7.94
C ALA A 696 -36.96 43.80 -8.64
N SER A 697 -37.06 43.27 -9.83
CA SER A 697 -36.16 43.23 -10.97
C SER A 697 -35.21 44.40 -11.18
N LYS A 698 -33.94 44.12 -11.48
CA LYS A 698 -33.14 44.87 -12.47
C LYS A 698 -32.39 43.92 -13.37
N THR A 699 -32.61 44.08 -14.64
CA THR A 699 -32.09 43.39 -15.81
C THR A 699 -30.57 43.47 -15.90
N ALA A 700 -29.94 42.31 -16.09
CA ALA A 700 -28.55 42.15 -16.59
C ALA A 700 -28.59 41.47 -17.98
N PRO A 701 -27.65 41.72 -18.87
CA PRO A 701 -27.74 41.37 -20.28
C PRO A 701 -27.65 39.87 -20.56
N ALA A 702 -28.42 39.43 -21.54
CA ALA A 702 -28.62 38.08 -21.98
C ALA A 702 -27.31 37.42 -22.46
N ALA A 703 -27.03 36.26 -21.94
CA ALA A 703 -26.07 35.30 -22.48
C ALA A 703 -26.59 34.67 -23.80
N PRO A 704 -25.73 34.24 -24.73
CA PRO A 704 -26.17 33.71 -26.01
C PRO A 704 -26.98 32.44 -25.86
N THR A 705 -28.20 32.43 -26.35
CA THR A 705 -29.12 31.29 -26.40
C THR A 705 -28.56 30.20 -27.29
N LEU A 706 -28.23 29.06 -26.71
CA LEU A 706 -28.07 27.79 -27.40
C LEU A 706 -29.41 27.37 -28.02
N ARG A 707 -29.48 27.38 -29.35
CA ARG A 707 -30.67 26.94 -30.09
C ARG A 707 -30.90 25.45 -29.92
N ALA A 708 -32.14 25.14 -29.63
CA ALA A 708 -32.74 23.87 -29.32
C ALA A 708 -32.58 22.79 -30.40
N GLY A 709 -32.25 21.62 -29.91
CA GLY A 709 -32.26 20.30 -30.56
C GLY A 709 -32.12 19.19 -29.51
N THR A 710 -32.46 19.48 -28.24
CA THR A 710 -32.36 18.48 -27.17
C THR A 710 -33.64 17.66 -27.08
N THR A 711 -33.48 16.33 -27.21
CA THR A 711 -34.54 15.35 -26.94
C THR A 711 -35.07 15.57 -25.52
N PRO A 712 -36.41 15.64 -25.27
CA PRO A 712 -36.93 15.78 -23.93
C PRO A 712 -36.46 14.65 -23.02
N GLY A 713 -35.79 14.99 -21.89
CA GLY A 713 -35.28 14.03 -20.91
C GLY A 713 -33.78 13.80 -20.96
N ALA A 714 -33.01 14.45 -21.85
CA ALA A 714 -31.56 14.34 -21.87
C ALA A 714 -30.95 15.00 -20.61
N THR A 715 -30.05 14.25 -19.91
CA THR A 715 -29.28 14.80 -18.79
C THR A 715 -28.01 15.45 -19.34
N ILE A 716 -27.86 16.76 -19.10
CA ILE A 716 -26.68 17.51 -19.50
C ILE A 716 -25.77 17.62 -18.28
N ARG A 717 -24.53 17.13 -18.41
CA ARG A 717 -23.47 17.23 -17.38
C ARG A 717 -22.30 18.00 -17.95
N ARG A 718 -21.63 18.77 -17.10
CA ARG A 718 -20.39 19.46 -17.46
C ARG A 718 -19.24 18.89 -16.66
N HIS A 719 -18.15 18.60 -17.34
CA HIS A 719 -16.91 18.04 -16.79
C HIS A 719 -15.81 19.07 -16.88
N TYR A 720 -15.07 19.24 -15.78
CA TYR A 720 -13.87 20.06 -15.73
C TYR A 720 -12.69 19.17 -15.39
N PHE A 721 -11.72 19.08 -16.32
CA PHE A 721 -10.50 18.31 -16.15
C PHE A 721 -9.37 19.23 -15.66
N PHE A 722 -8.98 19.10 -14.42
CA PHE A 722 -7.87 19.82 -13.82
C PHE A 722 -6.59 19.02 -14.01
N HIS A 723 -5.66 19.52 -14.83
CA HIS A 723 -4.41 18.86 -15.14
C HIS A 723 -3.33 19.18 -14.09
N ALA A 724 -3.40 18.53 -12.94
CA ALA A 724 -2.44 18.68 -11.85
C ALA A 724 -1.64 17.36 -11.69
N LEU A 725 -0.44 17.31 -12.26
CA LEU A 725 0.44 16.12 -12.20
C LEU A 725 1.13 16.07 -10.82
N ILE A 726 0.36 15.82 -9.77
CA ILE A 726 0.80 15.74 -8.38
C ILE A 726 0.55 14.37 -7.73
N GLY A 727 0.04 13.41 -8.52
CA GLY A 727 -0.31 12.08 -8.05
C GLY A 727 -1.73 11.99 -7.53
N ARG A 728 -2.30 10.79 -7.61
CA ARG A 728 -3.73 10.54 -7.34
C ARG A 728 -4.18 11.01 -5.96
N ALA A 729 -3.40 10.73 -4.92
CA ALA A 729 -3.76 11.07 -3.53
C ALA A 729 -3.93 12.58 -3.33
N ALA A 730 -2.96 13.37 -3.80
CA ALA A 730 -3.03 14.83 -3.74
C ALA A 730 -4.14 15.39 -4.65
N ASN A 731 -4.35 14.80 -5.82
CA ASN A 731 -5.43 15.16 -6.73
C ASN A 731 -6.83 14.86 -6.14
N ASP A 732 -6.99 13.77 -5.39
CA ASP A 732 -8.24 13.47 -4.68
C ASP A 732 -8.51 14.52 -3.57
N ALA A 733 -7.47 14.90 -2.80
CA ALA A 733 -7.58 15.97 -1.80
C ALA A 733 -8.00 17.31 -2.45
N LEU A 734 -7.29 17.70 -3.51
CA LEU A 734 -7.57 18.94 -4.23
C LEU A 734 -8.98 18.95 -4.83
N GLY A 735 -9.38 17.86 -5.49
CA GLY A 735 -10.70 17.71 -6.08
C GLY A 735 -11.85 17.77 -5.05
N ARG A 736 -11.65 17.20 -3.86
CA ARG A 736 -12.62 17.28 -2.74
C ARG A 736 -12.79 18.69 -2.24
N VAL A 737 -11.68 19.41 -2.03
CA VAL A 737 -11.73 20.81 -1.55
C VAL A 737 -12.39 21.71 -2.58
N ILE A 738 -12.01 21.62 -3.85
CA ILE A 738 -12.60 22.42 -4.93
C ILE A 738 -14.10 22.08 -5.10
N GLY A 739 -14.45 20.78 -5.04
CA GLY A 739 -15.84 20.34 -5.09
C GLY A 739 -16.69 20.91 -3.95
N LEU A 740 -16.14 20.89 -2.72
CA LEU A 740 -16.79 21.47 -1.54
C LEU A 740 -16.97 22.99 -1.66
N ARG A 741 -15.92 23.69 -2.07
CA ARG A 741 -15.96 25.16 -2.27
C ARG A 741 -16.96 25.55 -3.35
N LEU A 742 -16.99 24.80 -4.45
CA LEU A 742 -17.97 25.02 -5.52
C LEU A 742 -19.40 24.76 -5.05
N ALA A 743 -19.63 23.68 -4.28
CA ALA A 743 -20.93 23.39 -3.71
C ALA A 743 -21.41 24.49 -2.74
N ARG A 744 -20.51 25.09 -1.96
CA ARG A 744 -20.82 26.27 -1.11
C ARG A 744 -21.14 27.53 -1.93
N LEU A 745 -20.41 27.72 -3.04
CA LEU A 745 -20.58 28.90 -3.90
C LEU A 745 -21.86 28.86 -4.71
N ARG A 746 -22.23 27.72 -5.27
CA ARG A 746 -23.30 27.57 -6.26
C ARG A 746 -24.49 26.74 -5.78
N GLY A 747 -24.39 26.07 -4.64
CA GLY A 747 -25.32 25.01 -4.26
C GLY A 747 -25.11 23.74 -5.07
N GLY A 748 -25.87 22.69 -4.76
CA GLY A 748 -25.84 21.40 -5.48
C GLY A 748 -24.65 20.50 -5.14
N ASN A 749 -24.45 19.46 -5.95
CA ASN A 749 -23.41 18.45 -5.73
C ASN A 749 -22.37 18.48 -6.84
N ALA A 750 -21.09 18.48 -6.46
CA ALA A 750 -19.97 18.28 -7.36
C ALA A 750 -19.32 16.92 -7.05
N VAL A 751 -19.10 16.11 -8.08
CA VAL A 751 -18.43 14.81 -7.93
C VAL A 751 -17.02 14.91 -8.50
N ALA A 752 -16.03 14.67 -7.66
CA ALA A 752 -14.63 14.62 -8.06
C ALA A 752 -14.16 13.17 -8.22
N THR A 753 -13.46 12.88 -9.32
CA THR A 753 -12.74 11.61 -9.54
C THR A 753 -11.30 11.92 -9.94
N ALA A 754 -10.33 11.33 -9.26
CA ALA A 754 -8.92 11.65 -9.43
C ALA A 754 -8.09 10.49 -9.99
N ASP A 755 -7.06 10.84 -10.76
CA ASP A 755 -5.95 9.95 -11.12
C ASP A 755 -4.59 10.62 -10.85
N ASP A 756 -3.48 10.02 -11.30
CA ASP A 756 -2.15 10.59 -11.06
C ASP A 756 -1.87 11.90 -11.82
N TYR A 757 -2.63 12.17 -12.88
CA TYR A 757 -2.43 13.31 -13.78
C TYR A 757 -3.33 14.50 -13.48
N GLY A 758 -4.35 14.30 -12.65
CA GLY A 758 -5.31 15.34 -12.32
C GLY A 758 -6.61 14.78 -11.73
N PHE A 759 -7.66 15.55 -11.82
CA PHE A 759 -8.99 15.11 -11.44
C PHE A 759 -10.04 15.70 -12.36
N VAL A 760 -11.16 15.00 -12.49
CA VAL A 760 -12.36 15.49 -13.18
C VAL A 760 -13.42 15.89 -12.16
N LEU A 761 -13.90 17.12 -12.26
CA LEU A 761 -15.03 17.62 -11.48
C LEU A 761 -16.27 17.58 -12.37
N THR A 762 -17.27 16.81 -11.96
CA THR A 762 -18.55 16.68 -12.69
C THR A 762 -19.65 17.45 -11.96
N VAL A 763 -20.32 18.34 -12.67
CA VAL A 763 -21.39 19.17 -12.14
C VAL A 763 -22.61 19.15 -13.08
N ALA A 764 -23.76 19.60 -12.58
CA ALA A 764 -24.91 19.83 -13.41
C ALA A 764 -24.70 21.02 -14.36
N ALA A 765 -25.42 21.08 -15.47
CA ALA A 765 -25.17 22.06 -16.53
C ALA A 765 -25.34 23.52 -16.06
N ASP A 766 -26.21 23.75 -15.11
CA ASP A 766 -26.52 25.06 -14.51
C ASP A 766 -25.47 25.55 -13.50
N GLN A 767 -24.53 24.67 -13.12
CA GLN A 767 -23.43 24.93 -12.17
C GLN A 767 -22.10 25.16 -12.90
N ALA A 768 -22.11 25.89 -14.00
CA ALA A 768 -20.90 26.16 -14.78
C ALA A 768 -19.90 26.97 -13.96
N LEU A 769 -18.61 26.58 -14.05
CA LEU A 769 -17.47 27.32 -13.55
C LEU A 769 -17.17 28.51 -14.48
N HIS A 770 -16.90 29.64 -13.90
CA HIS A 770 -16.39 30.81 -14.63
C HIS A 770 -14.95 31.10 -14.22
N THR A 771 -14.20 31.75 -15.08
CA THR A 771 -12.81 32.14 -14.79
C THR A 771 -12.67 32.96 -13.50
N ALA A 772 -13.70 33.79 -13.21
CA ALA A 772 -13.77 34.59 -11.98
C ALA A 772 -13.90 33.75 -10.69
N ASP A 773 -14.38 32.53 -10.75
CA ASP A 773 -14.52 31.62 -9.59
C ASP A 773 -13.19 30.97 -9.19
N LEU A 774 -12.29 30.78 -10.16
CA LEU A 774 -11.06 30.00 -10.00
C LEU A 774 -10.14 30.49 -8.88
N PRO A 775 -9.89 31.81 -8.68
CA PRO A 775 -9.03 32.27 -7.59
C PRO A 775 -9.57 31.87 -6.21
N GLY A 776 -10.87 31.96 -5.98
CA GLY A 776 -11.50 31.55 -4.72
C GLY A 776 -11.47 30.04 -4.49
N LEU A 777 -11.71 29.25 -5.55
CA LEU A 777 -11.71 27.80 -5.50
C LEU A 777 -10.31 27.22 -5.26
N LEU A 778 -9.27 27.86 -5.80
CA LEU A 778 -7.87 27.46 -5.70
C LEU A 778 -7.10 28.17 -4.55
N SER A 779 -7.77 28.91 -3.68
CA SER A 779 -7.16 29.60 -2.54
C SER A 779 -6.45 28.61 -1.60
N GLU A 780 -5.27 28.99 -1.08
CA GLU A 780 -4.58 28.25 0.00
C GLU A 780 -5.31 28.39 1.33
N GLY A 781 -5.95 29.55 1.56
CA GLY A 781 -6.61 29.88 2.82
C GLY A 781 -7.69 28.85 3.18
N GLY A 782 -7.57 28.26 4.37
CA GLY A 782 -8.53 27.29 4.88
C GLY A 782 -8.51 25.92 4.16
N PHE A 783 -7.46 25.60 3.40
CA PHE A 783 -7.41 24.33 2.63
C PHE A 783 -7.56 23.10 3.53
N GLN A 784 -6.82 23.02 4.64
CA GLN A 784 -6.90 21.91 5.58
C GLN A 784 -8.27 21.80 6.24
N ASP A 785 -8.88 22.93 6.61
CA ASP A 785 -10.22 22.96 7.21
C ASP A 785 -11.28 22.49 6.22
N ASP A 786 -11.19 22.92 4.95
CA ASP A 786 -12.09 22.49 3.89
C ASP A 786 -11.91 21.02 3.55
N LEU A 787 -10.66 20.53 3.53
CA LEU A 787 -10.36 19.13 3.32
C LEU A 787 -10.95 18.27 4.46
N MET A 788 -10.78 18.70 5.71
CA MET A 788 -11.42 18.08 6.86
C MET A 788 -12.95 18.10 6.79
N ALA A 789 -13.53 19.22 6.38
CA ALA A 789 -14.98 19.34 6.22
C ALA A 789 -15.52 18.37 5.16
N SER A 790 -14.77 18.16 4.07
CA SER A 790 -15.11 17.20 3.01
C SER A 790 -15.10 15.74 3.47
N LEU A 791 -14.33 15.44 4.54
CA LEU A 791 -14.16 14.08 5.06
C LEU A 791 -15.18 13.71 6.16
N ARG A 792 -15.76 14.66 6.86
CA ARG A 792 -16.61 14.42 8.05
C ARG A 792 -17.72 13.39 7.84
N GLN A 793 -18.32 13.33 6.65
CA GLN A 793 -19.40 12.38 6.33
C GLN A 793 -18.95 11.26 5.40
N SER A 794 -17.62 11.15 5.12
CA SER A 794 -17.13 10.17 4.17
C SER A 794 -16.86 8.82 4.82
N ASP A 795 -17.14 7.75 4.09
CA ASP A 795 -16.78 6.38 4.50
C ASP A 795 -15.26 6.20 4.67
N LEU A 796 -14.46 7.09 4.06
CA LEU A 796 -13.00 7.08 4.18
C LEU A 796 -12.56 7.33 5.63
N LEU A 797 -13.10 8.35 6.28
CA LEU A 797 -12.75 8.64 7.68
C LEU A 797 -13.18 7.52 8.63
N LYS A 798 -14.36 6.93 8.40
CA LYS A 798 -14.83 5.75 9.17
C LYS A 798 -13.92 4.54 8.97
N TYR A 799 -13.40 4.35 7.74
CA TYR A 799 -12.44 3.28 7.45
C TYR A 799 -11.14 3.46 8.24
N HIS A 800 -10.55 4.66 8.22
CA HIS A 800 -9.32 4.96 8.97
C HIS A 800 -9.55 4.90 10.48
N PHE A 801 -10.70 5.39 10.96
CA PHE A 801 -11.07 5.26 12.37
C PHE A 801 -11.15 3.80 12.82
N ARG A 802 -11.77 2.92 12.03
CA ARG A 802 -11.80 1.49 12.34
C ARG A 802 -10.40 0.90 12.47
N ASN A 803 -9.48 1.28 11.59
CA ASN A 803 -8.10 0.80 11.65
C ASN A 803 -7.37 1.34 12.89
N ALA A 804 -7.49 2.64 13.16
CA ALA A 804 -6.93 3.26 14.36
C ALA A 804 -7.54 2.69 15.65
N ALA A 805 -8.86 2.41 15.67
CA ALA A 805 -9.55 1.81 16.82
C ALA A 805 -9.13 0.35 17.07
N GLN A 806 -8.78 -0.41 16.04
CA GLN A 806 -8.22 -1.76 16.20
C GLN A 806 -6.77 -1.70 16.69
N THR A 807 -5.93 -0.89 16.05
CA THR A 807 -4.53 -0.71 16.45
C THR A 807 -4.43 -0.12 17.85
N GLY A 808 -5.25 0.88 18.19
CA GLY A 808 -5.31 1.53 19.51
C GLY A 808 -6.10 0.73 20.57
N LEU A 809 -6.48 -0.53 20.29
CA LEU A 809 -7.11 -1.45 21.26
C LEU A 809 -8.52 -1.04 21.74
N MET A 810 -9.20 -0.12 21.04
CA MET A 810 -10.57 0.23 21.37
C MET A 810 -11.57 -0.82 20.87
N VAL A 811 -11.27 -1.43 19.71
CA VAL A 811 -12.07 -2.50 19.10
C VAL A 811 -11.19 -3.72 18.89
N TYR A 812 -11.45 -4.80 19.63
CA TYR A 812 -10.70 -6.04 19.50
C TYR A 812 -11.22 -6.89 18.32
N ARG A 813 -10.30 -7.37 17.50
CA ARG A 813 -10.57 -8.37 16.46
C ARG A 813 -10.80 -9.76 17.07
N ASN A 814 -9.89 -10.15 17.98
CA ASN A 814 -9.98 -11.40 18.72
C ASN A 814 -10.47 -11.11 20.15
N HIS A 815 -11.49 -11.83 20.59
CA HIS A 815 -12.03 -11.70 21.95
C HIS A 815 -12.45 -13.09 22.44
N PHE A 816 -12.00 -13.47 23.63
CA PHE A 816 -12.19 -14.80 24.23
C PHE A 816 -11.82 -15.97 23.27
N GLY A 817 -10.75 -15.81 22.47
CA GLY A 817 -10.26 -16.85 21.56
C GLY A 817 -11.07 -17.02 20.26
N SER A 818 -12.09 -16.19 20.03
CA SER A 818 -12.87 -16.17 18.78
C SER A 818 -12.61 -14.90 17.97
N GLU A 819 -12.49 -15.04 16.66
CA GLU A 819 -12.37 -13.90 15.73
C GLU A 819 -13.76 -13.32 15.43
N LYS A 820 -13.92 -12.01 15.60
CA LYS A 820 -15.17 -11.31 15.24
C LYS A 820 -15.26 -11.17 13.72
N SER A 821 -16.47 -11.37 13.16
CA SER A 821 -16.71 -11.07 11.76
C SER A 821 -16.49 -9.58 11.46
N VAL A 822 -16.03 -9.27 10.26
CA VAL A 822 -15.76 -7.88 9.82
C VAL A 822 -17.00 -7.00 9.94
N ARG A 823 -18.18 -7.54 9.67
CA ARG A 823 -19.45 -6.81 9.85
C ARG A 823 -19.68 -6.37 11.32
N LYS A 824 -19.38 -7.23 12.31
CA LYS A 824 -19.46 -6.87 13.72
C LYS A 824 -18.43 -5.83 14.09
N LEU A 825 -17.22 -5.92 13.54
CA LEU A 825 -16.16 -4.92 13.75
C LEU A 825 -16.50 -3.57 13.13
N GLN A 826 -17.06 -3.56 11.92
CA GLN A 826 -17.51 -2.34 11.24
C GLN A 826 -18.62 -1.67 12.03
N TRP A 827 -19.64 -2.41 12.43
CA TRP A 827 -20.77 -1.88 13.20
C TRP A 827 -20.31 -1.31 14.55
N SER A 828 -19.48 -2.04 15.29
CA SER A 828 -18.93 -1.56 16.57
C SER A 828 -18.11 -0.28 16.40
N ALA A 829 -17.23 -0.24 15.40
CA ALA A 829 -16.40 0.93 15.13
C ALA A 829 -17.23 2.14 14.68
N GLU A 830 -18.28 1.94 13.88
CA GLU A 830 -19.14 3.03 13.38
C GLU A 830 -19.97 3.65 14.51
N VAL A 831 -20.50 2.84 15.44
CA VAL A 831 -21.23 3.35 16.61
C VAL A 831 -20.30 4.20 17.49
N ILE A 832 -19.09 3.70 17.76
CA ILE A 832 -18.10 4.43 18.56
C ILE A 832 -17.66 5.72 17.84
N PHE A 833 -17.42 5.65 16.53
CA PHE A 833 -17.07 6.80 15.70
C PHE A 833 -18.10 7.93 15.84
N ASN A 834 -19.39 7.60 15.69
CA ASN A 834 -20.47 8.59 15.77
C ASN A 834 -20.56 9.24 17.15
N VAL A 835 -20.40 8.45 18.22
CA VAL A 835 -20.39 8.96 19.60
C VAL A 835 -19.22 9.90 19.83
N LEU A 836 -18.01 9.50 19.45
CA LEU A 836 -16.81 10.32 19.64
C LEU A 836 -16.83 11.58 18.77
N GLU A 837 -17.26 11.50 17.50
CA GLU A 837 -17.35 12.66 16.61
C GLU A 837 -18.33 13.72 17.15
N GLN A 838 -19.39 13.28 17.84
CA GLN A 838 -20.39 14.17 18.40
C GLN A 838 -19.97 14.76 19.77
N HIS A 839 -19.35 13.95 20.63
CA HIS A 839 -19.13 14.31 22.04
C HIS A 839 -17.67 14.56 22.41
N GLU A 840 -16.71 14.04 21.63
CA GLU A 840 -15.28 14.18 21.88
C GLU A 840 -14.50 14.28 20.56
N PRO A 841 -14.73 15.32 19.74
CA PRO A 841 -14.15 15.44 18.41
C PRO A 841 -12.61 15.49 18.39
N GLN A 842 -11.98 15.77 19.55
CA GLN A 842 -10.52 15.76 19.72
C GLN A 842 -9.97 14.45 20.28
N HIS A 843 -10.81 13.40 20.38
CA HIS A 843 -10.39 12.08 20.85
C HIS A 843 -9.19 11.57 20.03
N ILE A 844 -8.18 10.97 20.70
CA ILE A 844 -6.90 10.61 20.10
C ILE A 844 -7.04 9.71 18.86
N LEU A 845 -7.97 8.75 18.89
CA LEU A 845 -8.19 7.84 17.74
C LEU A 845 -8.89 8.54 16.57
N LEU A 846 -9.71 9.56 16.82
CA LEU A 846 -10.25 10.42 15.75
C LEU A 846 -9.17 11.30 15.14
N ARG A 847 -8.28 11.87 15.98
CA ARG A 847 -7.12 12.64 15.52
C ARG A 847 -6.21 11.76 14.68
N GLU A 848 -5.93 10.54 15.11
CA GLU A 848 -5.14 9.57 14.36
C GLU A 848 -5.80 9.18 13.04
N ALA A 849 -7.09 8.88 13.05
CA ALA A 849 -7.85 8.55 11.83
C ALA A 849 -7.85 9.70 10.81
N ARG A 850 -7.98 10.94 11.29
CA ARG A 850 -7.90 12.14 10.45
C ARG A 850 -6.49 12.31 9.87
N ARG A 851 -5.46 12.10 10.68
CA ARG A 851 -4.06 12.16 10.23
C ARG A 851 -3.78 11.09 9.17
N ASP A 852 -4.20 9.84 9.39
CA ASP A 852 -4.06 8.76 8.41
C ASP A 852 -4.81 9.09 7.10
N ALA A 853 -6.01 9.63 7.19
CA ALA A 853 -6.78 10.04 6.01
C ALA A 853 -6.10 11.17 5.23
N LEU A 854 -5.58 12.19 5.94
CA LEU A 854 -4.99 13.39 5.33
C LEU A 854 -3.60 13.17 4.76
N HIS A 855 -2.72 12.45 5.49
CA HIS A 855 -1.31 12.34 5.12
C HIS A 855 -0.98 11.04 4.40
N THR A 856 -1.61 9.91 4.79
CA THR A 856 -1.30 8.60 4.20
C THR A 856 -2.14 8.32 2.96
N PHE A 857 -3.43 8.70 2.98
CA PHE A 857 -4.35 8.38 1.89
C PHE A 857 -4.53 9.52 0.89
N LEU A 858 -4.71 10.76 1.36
CA LEU A 858 -5.01 11.92 0.52
C LEU A 858 -3.79 12.81 0.19
N ASP A 859 -2.65 12.62 0.80
CA ASP A 859 -1.46 13.47 0.61
C ASP A 859 -1.79 14.99 0.57
N GLY A 860 -2.54 15.43 1.60
CA GLY A 860 -3.06 16.81 1.70
C GLY A 860 -1.96 17.87 1.70
N GLU A 861 -0.80 17.56 2.29
CA GLU A 861 0.38 18.44 2.27
C GLU A 861 0.88 18.71 0.86
N ARG A 862 0.91 17.69 0.00
CA ARG A 862 1.33 17.85 -1.39
C ARG A 862 0.32 18.65 -2.21
N ALA A 863 -0.99 18.49 -1.92
CA ALA A 863 -2.03 19.28 -2.55
C ALA A 863 -1.94 20.76 -2.14
N GLU A 864 -1.71 21.04 -0.86
CA GLU A 864 -1.51 22.39 -0.34
C GLU A 864 -0.22 23.03 -0.88
N ALA A 865 0.89 22.29 -0.89
CA ALA A 865 2.15 22.74 -1.48
C ALA A 865 2.02 23.07 -2.98
N PHE A 866 1.14 22.34 -3.70
CA PHE A 866 0.84 22.66 -5.10
C PHE A 866 0.09 23.98 -5.24
N LEU A 867 -0.89 24.27 -4.37
CA LEU A 867 -1.59 25.56 -4.37
C LEU A 867 -0.64 26.70 -4.01
N HIS A 868 0.21 26.47 -3.02
CA HIS A 868 1.25 27.45 -2.63
C HIS A 868 2.20 27.75 -3.80
N ASP A 869 2.72 26.73 -4.49
CA ASP A 869 3.57 26.90 -5.69
C ASP A 869 2.85 27.66 -6.82
N LEU A 870 1.53 27.42 -6.97
CA LEU A 870 0.71 28.12 -7.95
C LEU A 870 0.63 29.63 -7.64
N HIS A 871 0.46 30.01 -6.36
CA HIS A 871 0.32 31.40 -5.93
C HIS A 871 1.69 32.11 -5.82
N GLU A 872 2.69 31.49 -5.19
CA GLU A 872 4.03 32.05 -5.01
C GLU A 872 4.68 32.44 -6.36
N HIS A 873 4.53 31.57 -7.36
CA HIS A 873 5.07 31.82 -8.70
C HIS A 873 4.08 32.49 -9.64
N GLN A 874 2.93 32.93 -9.16
CA GLN A 874 1.86 33.59 -9.94
C GLN A 874 1.53 32.85 -11.26
N ARG A 875 1.47 31.51 -11.19
CA ARG A 875 1.21 30.69 -12.36
C ARG A 875 -0.21 30.87 -12.85
N PRO A 876 -0.42 31.12 -14.16
CA PRO A 876 -1.75 31.37 -14.69
C PRO A 876 -2.62 30.10 -14.66
N VAL A 877 -3.91 30.27 -14.38
CA VAL A 877 -4.92 29.23 -14.53
C VAL A 877 -5.65 29.47 -15.85
N ARG A 878 -5.60 28.48 -16.73
CA ARG A 878 -6.17 28.56 -18.09
C ARG A 878 -7.39 27.67 -18.21
N LEU A 879 -8.57 28.28 -18.38
CA LEU A 879 -9.81 27.57 -18.66
C LEU A 879 -10.01 27.47 -20.18
N ARG A 880 -10.13 26.24 -20.70
CA ARG A 880 -10.35 25.95 -22.13
C ARG A 880 -11.60 25.09 -22.31
N GLU A 881 -12.47 25.51 -23.22
CA GLU A 881 -13.59 24.69 -23.63
C GLU A 881 -13.16 23.80 -24.80
N VAL A 882 -13.42 22.49 -24.67
CA VAL A 882 -13.02 21.50 -25.67
C VAL A 882 -14.24 20.78 -26.24
N PRO A 883 -14.30 20.53 -27.56
CA PRO A 883 -15.44 19.88 -28.20
C PRO A 883 -15.54 18.39 -27.85
N LEU A 884 -14.43 17.78 -27.48
CA LEU A 884 -14.30 16.39 -27.05
C LEU A 884 -13.36 16.34 -25.84
N VAL A 885 -13.41 15.25 -25.08
CA VAL A 885 -12.41 14.97 -24.05
C VAL A 885 -11.03 14.94 -24.71
N SER A 886 -10.11 15.76 -24.24
CA SER A 886 -8.76 15.84 -24.83
C SER A 886 -7.95 14.56 -24.60
N PRO A 887 -6.93 14.27 -25.42
CA PRO A 887 -6.10 13.07 -25.31
C PRO A 887 -5.50 12.85 -23.92
N LEU A 888 -5.03 13.90 -23.25
CA LEU A 888 -4.44 13.79 -21.91
C LEU A 888 -5.47 13.79 -20.79
N ALA A 889 -6.71 14.25 -21.05
CA ALA A 889 -7.83 14.15 -20.10
C ALA A 889 -8.56 12.79 -20.17
N PHE A 890 -8.39 12.03 -21.26
CA PHE A 890 -9.12 10.77 -21.46
C PHE A 890 -8.91 9.75 -20.33
N GLY A 891 -7.72 9.67 -19.75
CA GLY A 891 -7.42 8.80 -18.61
C GLY A 891 -8.29 9.10 -17.38
N MET A 892 -8.45 10.37 -17.04
CA MET A 892 -9.33 10.84 -15.96
C MET A 892 -10.80 10.50 -16.26
N TYR A 893 -11.25 10.73 -17.49
CA TYR A 893 -12.60 10.42 -17.93
C TYR A 893 -12.90 8.91 -17.89
N ALA A 894 -11.98 8.08 -18.38
CA ALA A 894 -12.09 6.63 -18.30
C ALA A 894 -12.12 6.11 -16.84
N THR A 895 -11.38 6.75 -15.94
CA THR A 895 -11.41 6.43 -14.50
C THR A 895 -12.78 6.73 -13.90
N LYS A 896 -13.37 7.90 -14.21
CA LYS A 896 -14.72 8.27 -13.80
C LYS A 896 -15.75 7.24 -14.27
N ILE A 897 -15.72 6.87 -15.56
CA ILE A 897 -16.68 5.90 -16.13
C ILE A 897 -16.53 4.55 -15.42
N ARG A 898 -15.32 4.07 -15.22
CA ARG A 898 -15.05 2.80 -14.54
C ARG A 898 -15.52 2.77 -13.08
N GLU A 899 -15.47 3.90 -12.39
CA GLU A 899 -15.99 4.01 -11.02
C GLU A 899 -17.54 4.04 -11.01
N ALA A 900 -18.16 4.58 -12.05
CA ALA A 900 -19.63 4.66 -12.20
C ALA A 900 -20.26 3.35 -12.68
N LEU A 901 -19.56 2.53 -13.48
CA LEU A 901 -20.10 1.27 -14.01
C LEU A 901 -20.08 0.17 -12.95
N MET A 902 -21.26 -0.21 -12.48
CA MET A 902 -21.41 -1.28 -11.48
C MET A 902 -21.90 -2.62 -12.06
N VAL A 903 -22.43 -2.69 -13.27
CA VAL A 903 -23.22 -3.82 -13.77
C VAL A 903 -22.65 -4.46 -15.04
N GLU A 904 -22.00 -3.68 -15.92
CA GLU A 904 -21.40 -4.17 -17.16
C GLU A 904 -19.91 -4.48 -16.99
N ASP A 905 -19.32 -5.28 -17.89
CA ASP A 905 -17.88 -5.39 -17.98
C ASP A 905 -17.29 -4.00 -18.29
N PRO A 906 -16.63 -3.33 -17.32
CA PRO A 906 -16.14 -1.96 -17.53
C PRO A 906 -15.18 -1.87 -18.71
N GLN A 907 -14.58 -2.99 -19.08
CA GLN A 907 -13.56 -3.06 -20.09
C GLN A 907 -14.14 -2.98 -21.50
N GLU A 908 -15.19 -3.74 -21.80
CA GLU A 908 -15.85 -3.71 -23.10
C GLU A 908 -16.46 -2.34 -23.37
N THR A 909 -17.10 -1.76 -22.36
CA THR A 909 -17.68 -0.40 -22.45
C THR A 909 -16.60 0.66 -22.66
N LEU A 910 -15.47 0.59 -21.97
CA LEU A 910 -14.35 1.50 -22.17
C LEU A 910 -13.67 1.30 -23.54
N GLU A 911 -13.60 0.08 -24.07
CA GLU A 911 -13.11 -0.18 -25.42
C GLU A 911 -14.01 0.48 -26.47
N ARG A 912 -15.32 0.30 -26.37
CA ARG A 912 -16.30 0.93 -27.28
C ARG A 912 -16.21 2.47 -27.24
N LEU A 913 -16.19 3.03 -26.04
CA LEU A 913 -16.05 4.48 -25.84
C LEU A 913 -14.76 5.00 -26.44
N TYR A 914 -13.67 4.28 -26.24
CA TYR A 914 -12.37 4.66 -26.77
C TYR A 914 -12.34 4.65 -28.29
N HIS A 915 -12.79 3.58 -28.97
CA HIS A 915 -12.85 3.52 -30.41
C HIS A 915 -13.75 4.61 -31.01
N HIS A 916 -14.91 4.84 -30.38
CA HIS A 916 -15.80 5.90 -30.80
C HIS A 916 -15.17 7.30 -30.63
N TRP A 917 -14.53 7.53 -29.53
CA TRP A 917 -13.85 8.79 -29.24
C TRP A 917 -12.64 9.01 -30.18
N TRP A 918 -11.84 8.00 -30.44
CA TRP A 918 -10.69 8.10 -31.33
C TRP A 918 -11.10 8.35 -32.78
N ALA A 919 -12.11 7.68 -33.28
CA ALA A 919 -12.65 7.92 -34.61
C ALA A 919 -13.15 9.36 -34.77
N LYS A 920 -13.78 9.94 -33.75
CA LYS A 920 -14.16 11.35 -33.73
C LYS A 920 -12.96 12.30 -33.74
N LEU A 921 -11.93 11.96 -32.95
CA LEU A 921 -10.71 12.77 -32.89
C LEU A 921 -9.98 12.80 -34.24
N GLU A 922 -9.82 11.64 -34.91
CA GLU A 922 -9.23 11.56 -36.25
C GLU A 922 -10.10 12.30 -37.30
N GLY A 923 -11.42 12.19 -37.20
CA GLY A 923 -12.34 12.93 -38.08
C GLY A 923 -12.32 14.45 -37.86
N THR A 924 -12.07 14.90 -36.65
CA THR A 924 -11.97 16.34 -36.33
C THR A 924 -10.64 16.94 -36.79
N GLN A 925 -9.56 16.15 -36.86
CA GLN A 925 -8.27 16.56 -37.36
C GLN A 925 -8.20 16.55 -38.92
N ALA A 926 -9.12 15.81 -39.57
CA ALA A 926 -9.22 15.75 -41.04
C ALA A 926 -10.14 16.82 -41.66
N ALA A 927 -10.82 17.62 -40.83
CA ALA A 927 -11.57 18.78 -41.32
C ALA A 927 -10.62 19.99 -41.45
N PRO A 928 -10.52 20.66 -42.66
CA PRO A 928 -9.62 21.76 -42.92
C PRO A 928 -9.95 23.03 -42.11
#